data_31700c561f85f6bfc01add114e854385
#
_entry.id   31700c561f85f6bfc01add114e854385
#
_cell.length_a   1.000
_cell.length_b   1.000
_cell.length_c   1.000
_cell.angle_alpha   90.00
_cell.angle_beta   90.00
_cell.angle_gamma   90.00
#
_symmetry.space_group_name_H-M   'P 1'
#
loop_
_entity.id
_entity.type
_entity.pdbx_description
1 polymer ?
#
loop_
_entity_poly.entity_id
_entity_poly.type
_entity_poly.pdbx_seq_one_letter_code
_entity_poly.pdbx_strand_id
1 'polypeptide(L)'
;MKSNIVAVCVAVAGALTGMGDEANTSTNAVADLGTVVVEGSALSKYRPETVEGATFTGLAPEKSPTVVDTLTEDFIREHNPTDLHDLLRYVPGVETGGKSLLIRQPGTFQIRGMGGTEPAFDGVVPIGSGAGLFMDPFLMERVEIVKGPIGSLSGGAGSQQNNSGAGGSVNMYLKGANFRGDRIDFQENTSVGRNTWRQRGMIDANEVYGDDKFAFRAIGAFDVFSPAYLGEGSQKGADPRQSYTIAPSFAWRPVENVTIGFKSMFQKTDQPSYIGVPVWHGRPGGGYSWYESSCRKGDRSKYDSMYLNPYVDWQVTDDWLLKFGGAFMFSDWEQKTREPYMGRTELDTFYRTGEWSSGEKYMTSGFSESDRISRSYNLYARSVYTKEELPWGFRNTLVVQPDFWYRESTTGFGAPVTRYGATLQNSVGWGWVTLLGGLRYDYFTENPQTTVSTVTRTIGSGRNARTVSEQVSTHYQRANEFAFSPRGGLTVQPLDWLVFFGNVSQTTTPTLGYRDADGNRPTDPWTATQMEGGFRVRPVEKLWFSASVYRIDQRNTPVAETINNDTYYYFEGKSNSRGVELSLAGDITENWTVLAMYAYNRYENRNATGTAPSVFRRNPNHTFSLNTSYRFDCCDLLRDIVVGCGYRFRSKSFATMRGAFVDDNLYFAHSHVFDVNVYVPLTKFGGPEDWTLTLGIRNLFGEKYFESARHFYECLVGEPRTFEIGLRARF
;
A
#
# COMPACT_ATOMS: atom_id res chain seq x y z
N MET A 1 14.71 -27.40 17.92
CA MET A 1 13.57 -26.48 17.76
C MET A 1 12.80 -26.63 16.43
N LYS A 2 13.22 -27.50 15.51
CA LYS A 2 12.55 -27.68 14.18
C LYS A 2 11.37 -28.66 14.17
N SER A 3 11.11 -29.41 15.24
CA SER A 3 10.05 -30.43 15.25
C SER A 3 8.76 -30.04 16.03
N ASN A 4 8.75 -28.93 16.77
CA ASN A 4 7.65 -28.61 17.64
C ASN A 4 6.60 -27.63 17.03
N ILE A 5 6.89 -26.99 15.89
CA ILE A 5 5.98 -26.06 15.23
C ILE A 5 4.92 -26.78 14.40
N VAL A 6 5.29 -27.90 13.77
CA VAL A 6 4.33 -28.72 13.02
C VAL A 6 3.33 -29.41 13.95
N ALA A 7 3.76 -29.76 15.18
CA ALA A 7 2.89 -30.38 16.17
C ALA A 7 1.83 -29.44 16.75
N VAL A 8 2.07 -28.13 16.80
CA VAL A 8 1.10 -27.13 17.30
C VAL A 8 0.00 -26.89 16.26
N CYS A 9 0.30 -26.86 14.98
CA CYS A 9 -0.73 -26.71 13.92
C CYS A 9 -1.63 -27.94 13.81
N VAL A 10 -1.10 -29.16 14.02
CA VAL A 10 -1.87 -30.39 14.00
C VAL A 10 -2.68 -30.56 15.29
N ALA A 11 -2.19 -30.07 16.44
CA ALA A 11 -2.91 -30.17 17.73
C ALA A 11 -4.10 -29.20 17.80
N VAL A 12 -4.07 -28.04 17.15
CA VAL A 12 -5.22 -27.13 17.06
C VAL A 12 -6.30 -27.67 16.14
N ALA A 13 -5.94 -28.32 15.02
CA ALA A 13 -6.91 -29.00 14.14
C ALA A 13 -7.53 -30.23 14.80
N GLY A 14 -6.82 -30.95 15.67
CA GLY A 14 -7.33 -32.14 16.36
C GLY A 14 -8.23 -31.86 17.58
N ALA A 15 -8.17 -30.66 18.16
CA ALA A 15 -9.01 -30.27 19.30
C ALA A 15 -10.42 -29.74 18.90
N LEU A 16 -10.57 -29.34 17.61
CA LEU A 16 -11.83 -28.77 17.10
C LEU A 16 -12.77 -29.79 16.42
N THR A 17 -12.35 -31.06 16.25
CA THR A 17 -13.16 -32.10 15.60
C THR A 17 -14.15 -32.79 16.55
N GLY A 18 -14.32 -32.32 17.79
CA GLY A 18 -15.15 -32.98 18.84
C GLY A 18 -16.55 -32.38 19.03
N MET A 19 -16.97 -31.38 18.31
CA MET A 19 -18.30 -30.79 18.41
C MET A 19 -18.96 -30.71 17.04
N GLY A 20 -19.59 -31.77 16.64
CA GLY A 20 -20.45 -31.85 15.47
C GLY A 20 -21.88 -32.21 15.89
N ASP A 21 -22.79 -31.65 15.17
CA ASP A 21 -24.23 -31.89 15.03
C ASP A 21 -25.19 -31.01 15.85
N GLU A 22 -25.71 -30.00 15.17
CA GLU A 22 -27.14 -29.86 14.84
C GLU A 22 -27.33 -28.70 13.86
N ALA A 23 -27.65 -29.04 12.62
CA ALA A 23 -28.09 -28.09 11.60
C ALA A 23 -29.47 -27.54 11.97
N ASN A 24 -29.57 -26.26 12.29
CA ASN A 24 -30.84 -25.57 12.35
C ASN A 24 -30.83 -24.40 11.33
N THR A 25 -31.47 -24.64 10.22
CA THR A 25 -31.78 -23.63 9.21
C THR A 25 -32.86 -22.69 9.73
N SER A 26 -32.46 -21.50 10.16
CA SER A 26 -33.37 -20.36 10.24
C SER A 26 -32.78 -19.16 9.51
N THR A 27 -33.33 -18.89 8.33
CA THR A 27 -33.14 -17.66 7.57
C THR A 27 -33.76 -16.48 8.33
N ASN A 28 -32.96 -15.78 9.11
CA ASN A 28 -33.24 -14.42 9.51
C ASN A 28 -31.99 -13.58 9.22
N ALA A 29 -32.09 -12.76 8.18
CA ALA A 29 -31.06 -11.79 7.85
C ALA A 29 -30.99 -10.74 8.98
N VAL A 30 -30.03 -10.91 9.87
CA VAL A 30 -29.66 -9.87 10.84
C VAL A 30 -28.74 -8.89 10.12
N ALA A 31 -29.16 -7.63 10.06
CA ALA A 31 -28.39 -6.54 9.48
C ALA A 31 -27.01 -6.45 10.16
N ASP A 32 -25.95 -6.57 9.40
CA ASP A 32 -24.58 -6.30 9.84
C ASP A 32 -24.43 -4.79 10.03
N LEU A 33 -24.39 -4.31 11.28
CA LEU A 33 -24.33 -2.90 11.67
C LEU A 33 -23.01 -2.19 11.26
N GLY A 34 -22.11 -2.84 10.56
CA GLY A 34 -20.85 -2.28 10.04
C GLY A 34 -20.92 -1.78 8.60
N THR A 35 -22.00 -2.09 7.88
CA THR A 35 -22.15 -1.72 6.47
C THR A 35 -23.60 -1.30 6.26
N VAL A 36 -23.82 -0.14 5.68
CA VAL A 36 -25.14 0.16 5.09
C VAL A 36 -25.33 -0.82 3.93
N VAL A 37 -26.03 -1.92 4.19
CA VAL A 37 -26.35 -2.89 3.15
C VAL A 37 -27.38 -2.22 2.26
N VAL A 38 -26.94 -1.69 1.15
CA VAL A 38 -27.85 -1.38 0.04
C VAL A 38 -28.26 -2.71 -0.56
N GLU A 39 -29.48 -3.16 -0.32
CA GLU A 39 -30.08 -4.26 -1.07
C GLU A 39 -30.05 -3.92 -2.55
N GLY A 40 -29.15 -4.52 -3.29
CA GLY A 40 -29.04 -4.32 -4.72
C GLY A 40 -28.03 -5.26 -5.36
N SER A 41 -28.52 -6.25 -6.05
CA SER A 41 -27.85 -7.19 -6.98
C SER A 41 -26.57 -7.85 -6.48
N ALA A 42 -26.53 -9.16 -6.53
CA ALA A 42 -25.37 -9.98 -6.23
C ALA A 42 -24.11 -9.44 -6.91
N LEU A 43 -23.12 -9.10 -6.08
CA LEU A 43 -21.90 -8.45 -6.48
C LEU A 43 -20.98 -9.40 -7.23
N SER A 44 -20.17 -8.81 -8.05
CA SER A 44 -19.04 -9.51 -8.65
C SER A 44 -17.94 -9.69 -7.60
N LYS A 45 -17.29 -10.85 -7.59
CA LYS A 45 -16.18 -11.14 -6.67
C LYS A 45 -14.98 -10.17 -6.79
N TYR A 46 -14.84 -9.46 -7.92
CA TYR A 46 -13.77 -8.46 -8.11
C TYR A 46 -14.25 -7.01 -7.95
N ARG A 47 -15.50 -6.81 -7.55
CA ARG A 47 -16.06 -5.48 -7.33
C ARG A 47 -16.70 -5.39 -5.95
N PRO A 48 -16.29 -4.46 -5.08
CA PRO A 48 -16.88 -4.31 -3.75
C PRO A 48 -18.31 -3.72 -3.85
N GLU A 49 -19.11 -3.98 -2.84
CA GLU A 49 -20.42 -3.32 -2.67
C GLU A 49 -20.27 -1.84 -2.41
N THR A 50 -19.37 -1.53 -1.50
CA THR A 50 -19.15 -0.16 -1.05
C THR A 50 -17.67 0.16 -0.96
N VAL A 51 -17.35 1.44 -1.09
CA VAL A 51 -16.04 2.04 -0.84
C VAL A 51 -16.16 3.10 0.23
N GLU A 52 -15.24 3.15 1.18
CA GLU A 52 -15.24 4.09 2.29
C GLU A 52 -14.12 5.12 2.20
N GLY A 53 -12.99 4.75 1.60
CA GLY A 53 -11.77 5.54 1.60
C GLY A 53 -11.89 6.92 0.95
N ALA A 54 -12.92 7.15 0.13
CA ALA A 54 -13.15 8.44 -0.51
C ALA A 54 -14.13 9.35 0.23
N THR A 55 -14.97 8.83 1.16
CA THR A 55 -16.08 9.60 1.72
C THR A 55 -16.36 9.38 3.21
N PHE A 56 -15.67 8.47 3.88
CA PHE A 56 -15.99 8.00 5.24
C PHE A 56 -17.36 7.32 5.40
N THR A 57 -18.10 7.18 4.31
CA THR A 57 -19.39 6.52 4.26
C THR A 57 -19.33 5.41 3.24
N GLY A 58 -19.95 4.28 3.51
CA GLY A 58 -20.07 3.21 2.52
C GLY A 58 -20.90 3.67 1.34
N LEU A 59 -20.25 4.07 0.24
CA LEU A 59 -20.92 4.41 -1.02
C LEU A 59 -20.67 3.31 -2.04
N ALA A 60 -21.67 3.00 -2.85
CA ALA A 60 -21.46 2.19 -4.04
C ALA A 60 -20.37 2.85 -4.92
N PRO A 61 -19.40 2.08 -5.45
CA PRO A 61 -18.26 2.66 -6.18
C PRO A 61 -18.65 3.61 -7.32
N GLU A 62 -19.75 3.34 -8.00
CA GLU A 62 -20.28 4.20 -9.09
C GLU A 62 -20.77 5.56 -8.60
N LYS A 63 -21.21 5.67 -7.34
CA LYS A 63 -21.69 6.92 -6.75
C LYS A 63 -20.58 7.79 -6.17
N SER A 64 -19.34 7.28 -6.09
CA SER A 64 -18.21 8.05 -5.61
C SER A 64 -17.82 9.15 -6.62
N PRO A 65 -17.64 10.42 -6.20
CA PRO A 65 -17.16 11.46 -7.10
C PRO A 65 -15.66 11.36 -7.40
N THR A 66 -14.95 10.42 -6.79
CA THR A 66 -13.51 10.18 -6.92
C THR A 66 -13.25 8.76 -7.40
N VAL A 67 -12.17 8.54 -8.14
CA VAL A 67 -11.74 7.19 -8.54
C VAL A 67 -11.17 6.45 -7.33
N VAL A 68 -11.75 5.28 -7.06
CA VAL A 68 -11.28 4.33 -6.04
C VAL A 68 -11.16 2.97 -6.71
N ASP A 69 -9.94 2.47 -6.82
CA ASP A 69 -9.71 1.08 -7.23
C ASP A 69 -9.72 0.19 -6.00
N THR A 70 -10.39 -0.95 -6.09
CA THR A 70 -10.50 -1.87 -4.97
C THR A 70 -10.05 -3.27 -5.36
N LEU A 71 -9.26 -3.87 -4.48
CA LEU A 71 -8.87 -5.27 -4.54
C LEU A 71 -9.59 -5.98 -3.39
N THR A 72 -10.56 -6.82 -3.75
CA THR A 72 -11.44 -7.54 -2.80
C THR A 72 -10.75 -8.73 -2.15
N GLU A 73 -11.33 -9.29 -1.10
CA GLU A 73 -10.85 -10.54 -0.48
C GLU A 73 -10.79 -11.69 -1.51
N ASP A 74 -11.78 -11.80 -2.40
CA ASP A 74 -11.80 -12.82 -3.43
C ASP A 74 -10.68 -12.65 -4.45
N PHE A 75 -10.39 -11.40 -4.86
CA PHE A 75 -9.24 -11.11 -5.71
C PHE A 75 -7.92 -11.50 -5.00
N ILE A 76 -7.76 -11.11 -3.74
CA ILE A 76 -6.57 -11.44 -2.94
C ILE A 76 -6.41 -12.95 -2.81
N ARG A 77 -7.50 -13.65 -2.52
CA ARG A 77 -7.50 -15.10 -2.37
C ARG A 77 -7.18 -15.83 -3.68
N GLU A 78 -7.69 -15.38 -4.83
CA GLU A 78 -7.41 -16.00 -6.12
C GLU A 78 -5.99 -15.73 -6.63
N HIS A 79 -5.47 -14.54 -6.45
CA HIS A 79 -4.13 -14.19 -6.94
C HIS A 79 -3.02 -14.53 -5.95
N ASN A 80 -3.39 -14.85 -4.71
CA ASN A 80 -2.46 -15.23 -3.62
C ASN A 80 -1.20 -14.34 -3.55
N PRO A 81 -1.35 -12.99 -3.54
CA PRO A 81 -0.21 -12.10 -3.46
C PRO A 81 0.52 -12.31 -2.13
N THR A 82 1.82 -12.18 -2.16
CA THR A 82 2.67 -12.55 -1.02
C THR A 82 2.98 -11.39 -0.08
N ASP A 83 2.79 -10.19 -0.55
CA ASP A 83 2.92 -8.96 0.22
C ASP A 83 2.14 -7.83 -0.47
N LEU A 84 2.01 -6.68 0.18
CA LEU A 84 1.29 -5.54 -0.37
C LEU A 84 1.91 -5.01 -1.67
N HIS A 85 3.22 -5.12 -1.81
CA HIS A 85 3.93 -4.76 -3.04
C HIS A 85 3.51 -5.67 -4.21
N ASP A 86 3.44 -6.97 -3.96
CA ASP A 86 2.97 -7.97 -4.92
C ASP A 86 1.49 -7.74 -5.28
N LEU A 87 0.66 -7.33 -4.32
CA LEU A 87 -0.73 -7.00 -4.55
C LEU A 87 -0.91 -5.74 -5.41
N LEU A 88 -0.21 -4.65 -5.08
CA LEU A 88 -0.42 -3.35 -5.74
C LEU A 88 0.11 -3.29 -7.18
N ARG A 89 0.96 -4.22 -7.60
CA ARG A 89 1.42 -4.32 -9.00
C ARG A 89 0.31 -4.63 -9.99
N TYR A 90 -0.87 -5.06 -9.51
CA TYR A 90 -2.05 -5.25 -10.33
C TYR A 90 -2.86 -3.96 -10.56
N VAL A 91 -2.49 -2.85 -9.92
CA VAL A 91 -3.18 -1.57 -10.03
C VAL A 91 -2.37 -0.59 -10.87
N PRO A 92 -2.74 -0.34 -12.14
CA PRO A 92 -2.07 0.63 -13.01
C PRO A 92 -2.05 2.04 -12.43
N GLY A 93 -0.92 2.74 -12.67
CA GLY A 93 -0.71 4.08 -12.12
C GLY A 93 -0.25 4.09 -10.66
N VAL A 94 -0.13 2.92 -10.01
CA VAL A 94 0.50 2.74 -8.71
C VAL A 94 1.89 2.13 -8.90
N GLU A 95 2.91 2.83 -8.43
CA GLU A 95 4.28 2.37 -8.43
C GLU A 95 4.73 2.09 -7.02
N THR A 96 5.24 0.89 -6.81
CA THR A 96 5.76 0.41 -5.55
C THR A 96 7.28 0.48 -5.55
N GLY A 97 7.89 0.99 -4.50
CA GLY A 97 9.34 1.01 -4.38
C GLY A 97 9.98 2.37 -4.59
N GLY A 98 9.74 3.29 -3.68
CA GLY A 98 10.43 4.59 -3.70
C GLY A 98 11.79 4.57 -3.05
N LYS A 99 11.91 4.45 -1.75
CA LYS A 99 13.09 4.92 -1.04
C LYS A 99 13.95 3.89 -0.35
N SER A 100 13.50 2.70 -0.15
CA SER A 100 14.30 1.70 0.54
C SER A 100 14.11 0.33 -0.07
N LEU A 101 14.98 0.04 -1.04
CA LEU A 101 15.18 -1.31 -1.56
C LEU A 101 15.86 -2.22 -0.55
N LEU A 102 16.49 -1.65 0.47
CA LEU A 102 17.14 -2.37 1.57
C LEU A 102 16.16 -3.30 2.27
N ILE A 103 14.88 -2.95 2.13
CA ILE A 103 13.78 -3.66 2.71
C ILE A 103 12.65 -3.54 1.70
N ARG A 104 12.05 -4.63 1.28
CA ARG A 104 10.74 -4.60 0.63
C ARG A 104 9.73 -4.07 1.64
N GLN A 105 9.81 -2.79 1.94
CA GLN A 105 8.89 -2.11 2.84
C GLN A 105 7.71 -1.59 2.06
N PRO A 106 6.50 -1.85 2.53
CA PRO A 106 5.30 -1.14 2.09
C PRO A 106 5.28 0.27 2.70
N GLY A 107 6.21 1.12 2.35
CA GLY A 107 6.30 2.42 3.03
C GLY A 107 6.08 3.61 2.13
N THR A 108 6.27 3.47 0.84
CA THR A 108 6.12 4.61 -0.07
C THR A 108 5.60 4.14 -1.40
N PHE A 109 4.34 4.45 -1.65
CA PHE A 109 3.72 4.28 -2.96
C PHE A 109 3.78 5.60 -3.72
N GLN A 110 3.90 5.51 -5.02
CA GLN A 110 3.65 6.63 -5.92
C GLN A 110 2.36 6.33 -6.67
N ILE A 111 1.40 7.21 -6.56
CA ILE A 111 0.15 7.11 -7.30
C ILE A 111 0.11 8.28 -8.28
N ARG A 112 -0.18 8.00 -9.55
CA ARG A 112 -0.20 9.03 -10.62
C ARG A 112 1.15 9.76 -10.76
N GLY A 113 2.27 9.06 -10.47
CA GLY A 113 3.61 9.66 -10.50
C GLY A 113 3.94 10.60 -9.34
N MET A 114 2.96 10.93 -8.50
CA MET A 114 3.15 11.75 -7.31
C MET A 114 3.64 10.88 -6.16
N GLY A 115 4.70 11.30 -5.48
CA GLY A 115 5.29 10.56 -4.37
C GLY A 115 4.50 10.71 -3.09
N GLY A 116 4.68 9.73 -2.23
CA GLY A 116 4.41 9.87 -0.83
C GLY A 116 2.97 9.72 -0.38
N THR A 117 2.39 8.57 -0.65
CA THR A 117 1.24 8.13 0.12
C THR A 117 1.68 7.14 1.17
N GLU A 118 1.21 7.33 2.39
CA GLU A 118 1.35 6.34 3.45
C GLU A 118 0.14 5.41 3.40
N PRO A 119 0.32 4.11 3.63
CA PRO A 119 -0.80 3.20 3.74
C PRO A 119 -1.63 3.55 4.97
N ALA A 120 -2.95 3.41 4.89
CA ALA A 120 -3.85 3.53 6.02
C ALA A 120 -4.42 2.16 6.40
N PHE A 121 -4.74 1.97 7.68
CA PHE A 121 -5.44 0.80 8.20
C PHE A 121 -6.82 1.19 8.68
N ASP A 122 -7.84 0.47 8.23
CA ASP A 122 -9.24 0.70 8.65
C ASP A 122 -9.64 2.19 8.59
N GLY A 123 -9.16 2.90 7.56
CA GLY A 123 -9.41 4.34 7.37
C GLY A 123 -8.63 5.27 8.29
N VAL A 124 -7.70 4.74 9.08
CA VAL A 124 -6.84 5.50 9.98
C VAL A 124 -5.45 5.60 9.38
N VAL A 125 -4.93 6.83 9.26
CA VAL A 125 -3.55 7.03 8.77
C VAL A 125 -2.59 6.63 9.87
N PRO A 126 -1.75 5.65 9.63
CA PRO A 126 -0.75 5.26 10.59
C PRO A 126 0.53 6.03 10.40
N ILE A 127 1.51 5.56 10.92
CA ILE A 127 2.90 5.81 11.12
C ILE A 127 3.57 6.48 9.94
N GLY A 128 4.41 7.43 10.26
CA GLY A 128 5.38 7.98 9.34
C GLY A 128 6.36 6.96 8.76
N SER A 129 6.87 7.27 7.59
CA SER A 129 7.80 6.48 6.81
C SER A 129 8.89 5.82 7.66
N GLY A 130 8.99 4.51 7.59
CA GLY A 130 10.04 3.73 8.24
C GLY A 130 9.54 2.65 9.20
N ALA A 131 8.24 2.54 9.40
CA ALA A 131 7.71 1.39 10.11
C ALA A 131 7.64 0.21 9.15
N GLY A 132 8.51 -0.74 9.35
CA GLY A 132 8.61 -1.96 8.56
C GLY A 132 7.47 -2.92 8.82
N LEU A 133 6.28 -2.60 8.35
CA LEU A 133 5.21 -3.57 8.31
C LEU A 133 5.29 -4.35 7.01
N PHE A 134 5.62 -5.60 7.15
CA PHE A 134 5.45 -6.56 6.07
C PHE A 134 3.98 -6.99 6.06
N MET A 135 3.19 -6.37 5.18
CA MET A 135 1.76 -6.64 5.11
C MET A 135 1.49 -7.90 4.32
N ASP A 136 0.97 -8.91 4.99
CA ASP A 136 0.41 -10.07 4.32
C ASP A 136 -1.01 -9.75 3.83
N PRO A 137 -1.29 -9.75 2.52
CA PRO A 137 -2.63 -9.45 2.01
C PRO A 137 -3.72 -10.43 2.47
N PHE A 138 -3.37 -11.63 2.90
CA PHE A 138 -4.33 -12.59 3.46
C PHE A 138 -5.07 -12.05 4.69
N LEU A 139 -4.46 -11.12 5.43
CA LEU A 139 -5.08 -10.46 6.57
C LEU A 139 -6.13 -9.41 6.18
N MET A 140 -6.20 -9.05 4.90
CA MET A 140 -7.05 -7.97 4.41
C MET A 140 -8.41 -8.49 3.95
N GLU A 141 -9.46 -7.80 4.35
CA GLU A 141 -10.81 -7.95 3.77
C GLU A 141 -10.85 -7.31 2.37
N ARG A 142 -10.22 -6.13 2.23
CA ARG A 142 -10.05 -5.42 0.97
C ARG A 142 -8.94 -4.40 1.08
N VAL A 143 -8.45 -3.96 -0.08
CA VAL A 143 -7.54 -2.82 -0.21
C VAL A 143 -8.14 -1.80 -1.16
N GLU A 144 -8.36 -0.59 -0.70
CA GLU A 144 -8.87 0.53 -1.49
C GLU A 144 -7.76 1.51 -1.82
N ILE A 145 -7.60 1.82 -3.09
CA ILE A 145 -6.64 2.80 -3.60
C ILE A 145 -7.41 4.04 -4.02
N VAL A 146 -7.41 5.05 -3.17
CA VAL A 146 -8.01 6.36 -3.46
C VAL A 146 -7.00 7.19 -4.21
N LYS A 147 -7.31 7.58 -5.44
CA LYS A 147 -6.39 8.30 -6.32
C LYS A 147 -6.61 9.81 -6.28
N GLY A 148 -5.51 10.55 -6.08
CA GLY A 148 -5.50 12.01 -5.96
C GLY A 148 -5.44 12.54 -4.53
N PRO A 149 -5.32 13.85 -4.32
CA PRO A 149 -5.18 14.46 -3.01
C PRO A 149 -6.32 14.15 -2.06
N ILE A 150 -6.02 13.50 -0.95
CA ILE A 150 -6.99 13.08 0.08
C ILE A 150 -6.84 13.86 1.39
N GLY A 151 -6.12 14.97 1.38
CA GLY A 151 -5.87 15.76 2.58
C GLY A 151 -7.13 16.13 3.35
N SER A 152 -8.27 16.28 2.67
CA SER A 152 -9.58 16.56 3.29
C SER A 152 -10.15 15.37 4.08
N LEU A 153 -9.62 14.17 3.94
CA LEU A 153 -10.06 12.98 4.66
C LEU A 153 -9.09 12.60 5.78
N SER A 154 -7.83 12.43 5.46
CA SER A 154 -6.82 11.90 6.38
C SER A 154 -5.88 12.97 6.96
N GLY A 155 -6.04 14.22 6.57
CA GLY A 155 -5.05 15.26 6.78
C GLY A 155 -3.89 15.14 5.79
N GLY A 156 -3.13 16.21 5.64
CA GLY A 156 -1.84 16.12 4.95
C GLY A 156 -1.00 15.11 5.72
N ALA A 157 -0.73 13.96 5.11
CA ALA A 157 0.02 12.92 5.78
C ALA A 157 1.34 13.51 6.26
N GLY A 158 1.44 13.72 7.56
CA GLY A 158 2.54 14.44 8.20
C GLY A 158 3.79 13.60 8.27
N SER A 159 4.25 13.05 7.15
CA SER A 159 5.58 12.51 7.11
C SER A 159 6.52 13.59 6.64
N GLN A 160 7.42 13.90 7.48
CA GLN A 160 8.62 14.63 7.14
C GLN A 160 9.29 13.98 5.95
N GLN A 161 9.67 14.79 4.98
CA GLN A 161 10.44 14.41 3.81
C GLN A 161 9.71 13.58 2.74
N ASN A 162 9.10 14.28 1.80
CA ASN A 162 8.61 13.83 0.49
C ASN A 162 7.25 13.10 0.43
N ASN A 163 6.42 13.12 1.47
CA ASN A 163 5.09 12.52 1.46
C ASN A 163 4.00 13.59 1.49
N SER A 164 3.61 14.09 0.31
CA SER A 164 2.59 15.15 0.22
C SER A 164 1.15 14.63 0.26
N GLY A 165 0.93 13.32 0.20
CA GLY A 165 -0.42 12.77 -0.01
C GLY A 165 -1.06 13.20 -1.33
N ALA A 166 -0.30 13.78 -2.24
CA ALA A 166 -0.79 14.34 -3.49
C ALA A 166 -1.29 13.28 -4.48
N GLY A 167 -0.68 12.09 -4.43
CA GLY A 167 -1.06 10.97 -5.29
C GLY A 167 -2.33 10.23 -4.83
N GLY A 168 -2.62 10.27 -3.54
CA GLY A 168 -3.74 9.53 -2.96
C GLY A 168 -3.38 8.71 -1.72
N SER A 169 -4.12 7.65 -1.42
CA SER A 169 -3.80 6.70 -0.35
C SER A 169 -4.11 5.26 -0.72
N VAL A 170 -3.46 4.35 0.00
CA VAL A 170 -3.74 2.91 -0.01
C VAL A 170 -4.35 2.57 1.35
N ASN A 171 -5.65 2.30 1.39
CA ASN A 171 -6.38 1.95 2.60
C ASN A 171 -6.53 0.44 2.68
N MET A 172 -6.00 -0.16 3.73
CA MET A 172 -6.09 -1.59 3.99
C MET A 172 -7.11 -1.83 5.10
N TYR A 173 -8.13 -2.60 4.79
CA TYR A 173 -9.14 -3.00 5.78
C TYR A 173 -8.80 -4.39 6.28
N LEU A 174 -8.46 -4.49 7.57
CA LEU A 174 -8.15 -5.75 8.20
C LEU A 174 -9.41 -6.57 8.40
N LYS A 175 -9.31 -7.86 8.18
CA LYS A 175 -10.35 -8.82 8.58
C LYS A 175 -10.54 -8.75 10.10
N GLY A 176 -11.77 -8.54 10.54
CA GLY A 176 -12.17 -8.53 11.93
C GLY A 176 -13.12 -9.67 12.27
N ALA A 177 -13.32 -9.93 13.56
CA ALA A 177 -14.37 -10.81 14.04
C ALA A 177 -15.71 -10.29 13.52
N ASN A 178 -16.57 -11.18 13.03
CA ASN A 178 -17.87 -10.85 12.46
C ASN A 178 -18.91 -11.89 12.85
N PHE A 179 -20.19 -11.52 12.71
CA PHE A 179 -21.33 -12.33 13.15
C PHE A 179 -21.96 -13.12 11.99
N ARG A 180 -21.21 -13.40 10.93
CA ARG A 180 -21.72 -14.13 9.73
C ARG A 180 -21.74 -15.65 9.93
N GLY A 181 -21.33 -16.13 11.11
CA GLY A 181 -21.28 -17.54 11.47
C GLY A 181 -19.86 -18.08 11.61
N ASP A 182 -19.80 -19.33 12.04
CA ASP A 182 -18.55 -20.05 12.25
C ASP A 182 -17.91 -20.41 10.91
N ARG A 183 -16.60 -20.24 10.83
CA ARG A 183 -15.85 -20.53 9.63
C ARG A 183 -14.37 -20.71 9.95
N ILE A 184 -13.77 -21.74 9.41
CA ILE A 184 -12.32 -21.95 9.45
C ILE A 184 -11.83 -22.14 8.02
N ASP A 185 -10.97 -21.24 7.55
CA ASP A 185 -10.28 -21.35 6.27
C ASP A 185 -8.80 -21.68 6.54
N PHE A 186 -8.29 -22.70 5.90
CA PHE A 186 -6.88 -23.06 5.88
C PHE A 186 -6.34 -22.97 4.45
N GLN A 187 -5.14 -22.45 4.31
CA GLN A 187 -4.44 -22.42 3.03
C GLN A 187 -2.95 -22.70 3.23
N GLU A 188 -2.41 -23.60 2.43
CA GLU A 188 -0.99 -23.86 2.35
C GLU A 188 -0.55 -23.75 0.88
N ASN A 189 0.61 -23.14 0.61
CA ASN A 189 1.16 -23.00 -0.71
C ASN A 189 2.67 -23.19 -0.67
N THR A 190 3.16 -24.01 -1.59
CA THR A 190 4.59 -24.19 -1.86
C THR A 190 4.86 -23.72 -3.29
N SER A 191 5.85 -22.86 -3.47
CA SER A 191 6.29 -22.45 -4.80
C SER A 191 7.78 -22.70 -4.99
N VAL A 192 8.15 -23.08 -6.22
CA VAL A 192 9.52 -23.36 -6.62
C VAL A 192 9.83 -22.75 -7.98
N GLY A 193 11.07 -22.27 -8.13
CA GLY A 193 11.54 -21.69 -9.38
C GLY A 193 13.06 -21.76 -9.47
N ARG A 194 13.65 -21.05 -10.43
CA ARG A 194 15.11 -21.01 -10.58
C ARG A 194 15.75 -20.30 -9.38
N ASN A 195 16.48 -21.06 -8.55
CA ASN A 195 17.16 -20.56 -7.35
C ASN A 195 16.22 -19.89 -6.32
N THR A 196 14.94 -20.18 -6.37
CA THR A 196 13.92 -19.61 -5.47
C THR A 196 12.95 -20.68 -5.02
N TRP A 197 12.49 -20.55 -3.78
CA TRP A 197 11.41 -21.37 -3.24
C TRP A 197 10.70 -20.61 -2.12
N ARG A 198 9.44 -20.92 -1.89
CA ARG A 198 8.64 -20.37 -0.82
C ARG A 198 7.71 -21.43 -0.25
N GLN A 199 7.51 -21.40 1.05
CA GLN A 199 6.47 -22.13 1.75
C GLN A 199 5.68 -21.14 2.60
N ARG A 200 4.36 -21.16 2.45
CA ARG A 200 3.45 -20.25 3.13
C ARG A 200 2.23 -21.01 3.63
N GLY A 201 1.89 -20.85 4.92
CA GLY A 201 0.69 -21.41 5.50
C GLY A 201 -0.11 -20.33 6.22
N MET A 202 -1.43 -20.42 6.10
CA MET A 202 -2.37 -19.44 6.62
C MET A 202 -3.58 -20.15 7.19
N ILE A 203 -4.10 -19.62 8.30
CA ILE A 203 -5.34 -20.04 8.93
C ILE A 203 -6.15 -18.80 9.29
N ASP A 204 -7.45 -18.87 9.09
CA ASP A 204 -8.41 -17.81 9.39
C ASP A 204 -9.65 -18.47 10.03
N ALA A 205 -9.82 -18.32 11.33
CA ALA A 205 -10.90 -18.91 12.10
C ALA A 205 -11.76 -17.82 12.70
N ASN A 206 -13.07 -17.83 12.42
CA ASN A 206 -14.09 -16.97 13.00
C ASN A 206 -15.14 -17.85 13.70
N GLU A 207 -15.45 -17.52 14.94
CA GLU A 207 -16.45 -18.23 15.75
C GLU A 207 -17.41 -17.23 16.40
N VAL A 208 -18.69 -17.59 16.49
CA VAL A 208 -19.78 -16.76 17.00
C VAL A 208 -20.42 -17.45 18.20
N TYR A 209 -20.63 -16.72 19.28
CA TYR A 209 -21.14 -17.23 20.55
C TYR A 209 -22.28 -16.37 21.08
N GLY A 210 -23.14 -17.03 21.92
CA GLY A 210 -24.14 -16.35 22.75
C GLY A 210 -25.22 -15.63 21.94
N ASP A 211 -25.88 -16.35 21.05
CA ASP A 211 -26.94 -15.83 20.17
C ASP A 211 -26.50 -14.56 19.43
N ASP A 212 -25.38 -14.66 18.72
CA ASP A 212 -24.76 -13.62 17.92
C ASP A 212 -24.31 -12.36 18.72
N LYS A 213 -24.05 -12.52 20.02
CA LYS A 213 -23.57 -11.41 20.85
C LYS A 213 -22.06 -11.26 20.89
N PHE A 214 -21.32 -12.35 20.71
CA PHE A 214 -19.86 -12.34 20.69
C PHE A 214 -19.35 -13.01 19.42
N ALA A 215 -18.37 -12.43 18.82
CA ALA A 215 -17.60 -13.03 17.76
C ALA A 215 -16.11 -12.92 18.08
N PHE A 216 -15.38 -13.98 17.80
CA PHE A 216 -13.93 -14.02 17.92
C PHE A 216 -13.34 -14.49 16.58
N ARG A 217 -12.28 -13.84 16.12
CA ARG A 217 -11.54 -14.27 14.94
C ARG A 217 -10.05 -14.29 15.23
N ALA A 218 -9.39 -15.34 14.81
CA ALA A 218 -7.95 -15.48 14.88
C ALA A 218 -7.40 -15.79 13.49
N ILE A 219 -6.46 -14.97 13.01
CA ILE A 219 -5.77 -15.19 11.76
C ILE A 219 -4.31 -15.43 12.06
N GLY A 220 -3.73 -16.48 11.49
CA GLY A 220 -2.32 -16.82 11.58
C GLY A 220 -1.72 -16.98 10.19
N ALA A 221 -0.49 -16.50 9.99
CA ALA A 221 0.24 -16.70 8.75
C ALA A 221 1.74 -16.91 9.03
N PHE A 222 2.35 -17.82 8.29
CA PHE A 222 3.80 -17.92 8.20
C PHE A 222 4.25 -17.90 6.74
N ASP A 223 5.40 -17.31 6.48
CA ASP A 223 6.00 -17.24 5.14
C ASP A 223 7.51 -17.43 5.26
N VAL A 224 8.03 -18.49 4.65
CA VAL A 224 9.46 -18.76 4.53
C VAL A 224 9.82 -18.68 3.05
N PHE A 225 10.67 -17.72 2.68
CA PHE A 225 10.97 -17.40 1.29
C PHE A 225 12.47 -17.27 1.05
N SER A 226 12.96 -18.07 0.12
CA SER A 226 14.31 -17.95 -0.44
C SER A 226 14.25 -17.28 -1.81
N PRO A 227 14.45 -15.95 -1.89
CA PRO A 227 14.44 -15.24 -3.18
C PRO A 227 15.62 -15.64 -4.06
N ALA A 228 15.46 -15.46 -5.38
CA ALA A 228 16.42 -15.94 -6.38
C ALA A 228 17.84 -15.39 -6.19
N TYR A 229 18.01 -14.20 -5.62
CA TYR A 229 19.32 -13.59 -5.35
C TYR A 229 20.11 -14.31 -4.23
N LEU A 230 19.47 -15.16 -3.43
CA LEU A 230 20.20 -16.03 -2.48
C LEU A 230 20.82 -17.26 -3.14
N GLY A 231 20.49 -17.53 -4.39
CA GLY A 231 21.09 -18.60 -5.19
C GLY A 231 22.37 -18.20 -5.92
N GLU A 232 22.62 -16.90 -6.08
CA GLU A 232 23.73 -16.37 -6.88
C GLU A 232 24.47 -15.24 -6.13
N GLY A 233 25.70 -14.94 -6.55
CA GLY A 233 26.49 -13.80 -6.11
C GLY A 233 26.91 -13.80 -4.65
N SER A 234 27.06 -12.61 -4.08
CA SER A 234 27.62 -12.37 -2.74
C SER A 234 26.75 -12.83 -1.57
N GLN A 235 25.46 -13.03 -1.81
CA GLN A 235 24.50 -13.54 -0.81
C GLN A 235 24.18 -15.01 -0.93
N LYS A 236 24.87 -15.74 -1.83
CA LYS A 236 24.63 -17.18 -2.03
C LYS A 236 24.68 -17.96 -0.73
N GLY A 237 23.59 -18.71 -0.45
CA GLY A 237 23.44 -19.52 0.76
C GLY A 237 23.25 -18.72 2.04
N ALA A 238 22.77 -17.49 1.96
CA ALA A 238 22.23 -16.77 3.12
C ALA A 238 20.90 -17.38 3.56
N ASP A 239 20.52 -17.14 4.83
CA ASP A 239 19.26 -17.64 5.37
C ASP A 239 18.08 -16.99 4.68
N PRO A 240 16.99 -17.75 4.40
CA PRO A 240 15.78 -17.23 3.77
C PRO A 240 15.08 -16.17 4.63
N ARG A 241 14.18 -15.41 4.02
CA ARG A 241 13.22 -14.58 4.75
C ARG A 241 12.30 -15.48 5.57
N GLN A 242 11.99 -15.04 6.78
CA GLN A 242 11.00 -15.66 7.65
C GLN A 242 10.06 -14.57 8.16
N SER A 243 8.77 -14.76 8.01
CA SER A 243 7.74 -13.86 8.53
C SER A 243 6.65 -14.66 9.23
N TYR A 244 6.25 -14.19 10.40
CA TYR A 244 5.20 -14.79 11.23
C TYR A 244 4.24 -13.68 11.62
N THR A 245 2.95 -13.91 11.43
CA THR A 245 1.91 -12.95 11.76
C THR A 245 0.77 -13.63 12.50
N ILE A 246 0.27 -13.00 13.55
CA ILE A 246 -0.97 -13.37 14.20
C ILE A 246 -1.85 -12.13 14.34
N ALA A 247 -3.15 -12.28 14.08
CA ALA A 247 -4.11 -11.17 14.10
C ALA A 247 -5.41 -11.61 14.79
N PRO A 248 -5.43 -11.66 16.13
CA PRO A 248 -6.65 -11.89 16.89
C PRO A 248 -7.54 -10.64 16.90
N SER A 249 -8.84 -10.86 16.83
CA SER A 249 -9.86 -9.82 16.92
C SER A 249 -11.10 -10.34 17.63
N PHE A 250 -11.88 -9.43 18.21
CA PHE A 250 -13.19 -9.75 18.77
C PHE A 250 -14.21 -8.65 18.45
N ALA A 251 -15.49 -9.02 18.49
CA ALA A 251 -16.62 -8.10 18.43
C ALA A 251 -17.68 -8.53 19.44
N TRP A 252 -18.28 -7.55 20.11
CA TRP A 252 -19.31 -7.75 21.13
C TRP A 252 -20.49 -6.81 20.86
N ARG A 253 -21.69 -7.36 20.84
CA ARG A 253 -22.97 -6.65 20.73
C ARG A 253 -23.69 -6.67 22.08
N PRO A 254 -23.40 -5.73 23.01
CA PRO A 254 -24.13 -5.67 24.30
C PRO A 254 -25.61 -5.43 24.10
N VAL A 255 -25.97 -4.65 23.08
CA VAL A 255 -27.32 -4.37 22.58
C VAL A 255 -27.30 -4.35 21.06
N GLU A 256 -28.44 -4.50 20.41
CA GLU A 256 -28.54 -4.66 18.94
C GLU A 256 -27.91 -3.51 18.13
N ASN A 257 -27.96 -2.29 18.66
CA ASN A 257 -27.47 -1.08 18.00
C ASN A 257 -26.06 -0.64 18.42
N VAL A 258 -25.33 -1.43 19.20
CA VAL A 258 -23.94 -1.13 19.62
C VAL A 258 -23.04 -2.32 19.35
N THR A 259 -21.97 -2.08 18.63
CA THR A 259 -20.87 -3.04 18.45
C THR A 259 -19.60 -2.46 19.06
N ILE A 260 -19.00 -3.19 19.98
CA ILE A 260 -17.68 -2.90 20.56
C ILE A 260 -16.72 -3.92 20.01
N GLY A 261 -15.64 -3.49 19.41
CA GLY A 261 -14.71 -4.41 18.79
C GLY A 261 -13.25 -4.01 18.96
N PHE A 262 -12.41 -4.97 18.63
CA PHE A 262 -10.98 -4.83 18.70
C PHE A 262 -10.34 -5.66 17.59
N LYS A 263 -9.51 -5.03 16.77
CA LYS A 263 -8.66 -5.70 15.79
C LYS A 263 -7.20 -5.56 16.21
N SER A 264 -6.40 -6.57 15.96
CA SER A 264 -4.97 -6.48 16.24
C SER A 264 -4.15 -7.27 15.23
N MET A 265 -2.87 -6.94 15.15
CA MET A 265 -1.89 -7.66 14.35
C MET A 265 -0.54 -7.59 15.05
N PHE A 266 0.11 -8.74 15.19
CA PHE A 266 1.48 -8.88 15.68
C PHE A 266 2.30 -9.58 14.62
N GLN A 267 3.42 -8.99 14.25
CA GLN A 267 4.24 -9.50 13.17
C GLN A 267 5.71 -9.47 13.54
N LYS A 268 6.40 -10.53 13.17
CA LYS A 268 7.86 -10.63 13.23
C LYS A 268 8.40 -11.05 11.89
N THR A 269 9.35 -10.29 11.34
CA THR A 269 9.99 -10.59 10.07
C THR A 269 11.51 -10.48 10.19
N ASP A 270 12.22 -11.50 9.73
CA ASP A 270 13.66 -11.50 9.56
C ASP A 270 13.98 -11.83 8.10
N GLN A 271 14.66 -10.93 7.40
CA GLN A 271 14.92 -11.09 5.97
C GLN A 271 16.35 -10.67 5.58
N PRO A 272 16.95 -11.29 4.56
CA PRO A 272 18.17 -10.80 3.98
C PRO A 272 17.95 -9.42 3.37
N SER A 273 18.90 -8.51 3.59
CA SER A 273 18.87 -7.19 2.93
C SER A 273 19.10 -7.36 1.42
N TYR A 274 18.38 -6.57 0.63
CA TYR A 274 18.47 -6.61 -0.83
C TYR A 274 18.50 -5.20 -1.40
N ILE A 275 19.55 -4.87 -2.16
CA ILE A 275 19.71 -3.54 -2.79
C ILE A 275 19.40 -3.59 -4.28
N GLY A 276 19.36 -4.77 -4.87
CA GLY A 276 19.22 -4.95 -6.31
C GLY A 276 20.53 -4.85 -7.06
N VAL A 277 20.45 -4.56 -8.34
CA VAL A 277 21.58 -4.51 -9.26
C VAL A 277 21.58 -3.22 -10.06
N PRO A 278 22.74 -2.76 -10.57
CA PRO A 278 22.79 -1.62 -11.48
C PRO A 278 22.08 -1.92 -12.80
N VAL A 279 21.52 -0.87 -13.42
CA VAL A 279 20.91 -0.98 -14.76
C VAL A 279 21.75 -0.32 -15.82
N TRP A 280 21.88 -0.97 -16.97
CA TRP A 280 22.50 -0.46 -18.19
C TRP A 280 21.76 -1.01 -19.42
N HIS A 281 21.23 -0.13 -20.27
CA HIS A 281 20.48 -0.51 -21.48
C HIS A 281 19.37 -1.55 -21.23
N GLY A 282 18.62 -1.39 -20.15
CA GLY A 282 17.52 -2.30 -19.78
C GLY A 282 17.95 -3.67 -19.26
N ARG A 283 19.22 -3.85 -18.91
CA ARG A 283 19.81 -5.09 -18.36
C ARG A 283 20.67 -4.77 -17.14
N PRO A 284 21.03 -5.74 -16.32
CA PRO A 284 22.05 -5.55 -15.28
C PRO A 284 23.37 -5.07 -15.90
N GLY A 285 23.94 -4.00 -15.34
CA GLY A 285 25.27 -3.46 -15.68
C GLY A 285 26.33 -3.83 -14.66
N GLY A 286 27.58 -3.35 -14.83
CA GLY A 286 28.67 -3.54 -13.88
C GLY A 286 29.04 -5.01 -13.64
N GLY A 287 28.85 -5.89 -14.63
CA GLY A 287 29.13 -7.32 -14.52
C GLY A 287 28.13 -8.13 -13.68
N TYR A 288 27.00 -7.55 -13.22
CA TYR A 288 25.98 -8.26 -12.46
C TYR A 288 25.13 -9.18 -13.34
N SER A 289 24.66 -10.30 -12.77
CA SER A 289 23.58 -11.10 -13.34
C SER A 289 22.21 -10.59 -12.87
N TRP A 290 21.11 -11.08 -13.47
CA TRP A 290 19.75 -10.65 -13.13
C TRP A 290 19.37 -10.90 -11.67
N TYR A 291 19.84 -11.99 -11.08
CA TYR A 291 19.43 -12.40 -9.74
C TYR A 291 20.61 -12.32 -8.75
N GLU A 292 21.24 -11.15 -8.70
CA GLU A 292 22.33 -10.85 -7.77
C GLU A 292 21.95 -9.64 -6.88
N SER A 293 22.78 -9.37 -5.91
CA SER A 293 22.70 -8.23 -5.00
C SER A 293 24.10 -7.78 -4.62
N SER A 294 24.26 -6.48 -4.40
CA SER A 294 25.49 -5.93 -3.81
C SER A 294 25.61 -6.19 -2.31
N CYS A 295 24.53 -6.58 -1.64
CA CYS A 295 24.57 -7.01 -0.24
C CYS A 295 25.38 -8.31 -0.07
N ARG A 296 25.88 -8.55 1.14
CA ARG A 296 26.65 -9.74 1.47
C ARG A 296 25.89 -10.68 2.39
N LYS A 297 26.34 -11.93 2.46
CA LYS A 297 25.83 -12.89 3.44
C LYS A 297 25.98 -12.31 4.85
N GLY A 298 24.87 -12.30 5.62
CA GLY A 298 24.80 -11.69 6.95
C GLY A 298 24.24 -10.25 6.97
N ASP A 299 24.08 -9.60 5.83
CA ASP A 299 23.33 -8.35 5.75
C ASP A 299 21.82 -8.69 5.89
N ARG A 300 21.17 -8.19 6.95
CA ARG A 300 19.79 -8.54 7.31
C ARG A 300 19.02 -7.36 7.84
N SER A 301 17.71 -7.46 7.71
CA SER A 301 16.75 -6.54 8.30
C SER A 301 15.72 -7.32 9.09
N LYS A 302 15.47 -6.87 10.33
CA LYS A 302 14.46 -7.46 11.21
C LYS A 302 13.41 -6.44 11.55
N TYR A 303 12.18 -6.90 11.70
CA TYR A 303 11.01 -6.09 12.05
C TYR A 303 10.17 -6.82 13.07
N ASP A 304 9.89 -6.16 14.16
CA ASP A 304 8.87 -6.54 15.12
C ASP A 304 7.82 -5.43 15.12
N SER A 305 6.57 -5.77 14.78
CA SER A 305 5.52 -4.78 14.60
C SER A 305 4.23 -5.20 15.29
N MET A 306 3.52 -4.22 15.82
CA MET A 306 2.24 -4.40 16.48
C MET A 306 1.25 -3.33 16.03
N TYR A 307 0.03 -3.73 15.72
CA TYR A 307 -1.10 -2.85 15.43
C TYR A 307 -2.27 -3.23 16.32
N LEU A 308 -2.91 -2.24 16.95
CA LEU A 308 -4.08 -2.41 17.81
C LEU A 308 -5.13 -1.38 17.43
N ASN A 309 -6.36 -1.79 17.21
CA ASN A 309 -7.48 -0.94 16.81
C ASN A 309 -8.74 -1.27 17.61
N PRO A 310 -8.96 -0.65 18.79
CA PRO A 310 -10.25 -0.67 19.47
C PRO A 310 -11.25 0.24 18.74
N TYR A 311 -12.52 -0.18 18.66
CA TYR A 311 -13.58 0.61 18.07
C TYR A 311 -14.93 0.38 18.74
N VAL A 312 -15.80 1.37 18.62
CA VAL A 312 -17.21 1.30 19.01
C VAL A 312 -18.03 1.88 17.87
N ASP A 313 -18.95 1.10 17.34
CA ASP A 313 -19.97 1.51 16.38
C ASP A 313 -21.33 1.54 17.10
N TRP A 314 -21.96 2.72 17.12
CA TRP A 314 -23.24 2.95 17.79
C TRP A 314 -24.25 3.56 16.83
N GLN A 315 -25.23 2.75 16.42
CA GLN A 315 -26.40 3.22 15.67
C GLN A 315 -27.37 3.89 16.64
N VAL A 316 -27.29 5.22 16.80
CA VAL A 316 -28.08 5.99 17.76
C VAL A 316 -29.55 6.01 17.35
N THR A 317 -29.80 6.23 16.04
CA THR A 317 -31.09 6.10 15.37
C THR A 317 -30.87 5.52 13.98
N ASP A 318 -31.92 5.20 13.23
CA ASP A 318 -31.81 4.71 11.85
C ASP A 318 -31.02 5.66 10.94
N ASP A 319 -31.09 6.95 11.23
CA ASP A 319 -30.44 8.02 10.46
C ASP A 319 -29.05 8.42 11.01
N TRP A 320 -28.65 8.00 12.22
CA TRP A 320 -27.47 8.53 12.91
C TRP A 320 -26.56 7.47 13.47
N LEU A 321 -25.37 7.38 12.90
CA LEU A 321 -24.27 6.48 13.32
C LEU A 321 -23.15 7.28 13.99
N LEU A 322 -22.73 6.85 15.15
CA LEU A 322 -21.51 7.29 15.83
C LEU A 322 -20.47 6.18 15.82
N LYS A 323 -19.26 6.52 15.39
CA LYS A 323 -18.09 5.64 15.45
C LYS A 323 -17.01 6.28 16.30
N PHE A 324 -16.51 5.54 17.26
CA PHE A 324 -15.33 5.91 18.04
C PHE A 324 -14.25 4.85 17.79
N GLY A 325 -13.05 5.29 17.56
CA GLY A 325 -11.98 4.35 17.32
C GLY A 325 -10.61 4.93 17.55
N GLY A 326 -9.64 4.06 17.56
CA GLY A 326 -8.26 4.42 17.69
C GLY A 326 -7.34 3.40 17.05
N ALA A 327 -6.12 3.81 16.79
CA ALA A 327 -5.07 2.92 16.35
C ALA A 327 -3.80 3.21 17.14
N PHE A 328 -3.22 2.16 17.68
CA PHE A 328 -1.87 2.19 18.21
C PHE A 328 -1.00 1.33 17.32
N MET A 329 0.16 1.81 16.98
CA MET A 329 1.12 1.08 16.20
C MET A 329 2.52 1.26 16.78
N PHE A 330 3.21 0.14 16.88
CA PHE A 330 4.59 0.03 17.31
C PHE A 330 5.38 -0.70 16.24
N SER A 331 6.59 -0.27 16.00
CA SER A 331 7.51 -0.96 15.11
C SER A 331 8.94 -0.80 15.63
N ASP A 332 9.62 -1.91 15.76
CA ASP A 332 11.04 -2.01 16.04
C ASP A 332 11.74 -2.55 14.80
N TRP A 333 12.72 -1.82 14.30
CA TRP A 333 13.42 -2.11 13.08
C TRP A 333 14.93 -2.08 13.29
N GLU A 334 15.55 -3.22 13.11
CA GLU A 334 16.99 -3.41 13.09
C GLU A 334 17.45 -3.68 11.65
N GLN A 335 18.41 -2.93 11.16
CA GLN A 335 18.98 -3.14 9.82
C GLN A 335 20.51 -3.18 9.88
N LYS A 336 21.07 -4.21 9.22
CA LYS A 336 22.49 -4.34 8.93
C LYS A 336 22.67 -4.50 7.44
N THR A 337 23.34 -3.54 6.82
CA THR A 337 23.53 -3.55 5.36
C THR A 337 24.82 -2.89 4.95
N ARG A 338 25.24 -3.20 3.72
CA ARG A 338 26.32 -2.50 3.02
C ARG A 338 25.74 -1.85 1.79
N GLU A 339 25.80 -0.53 1.77
CA GLU A 339 25.38 0.24 0.60
C GLU A 339 26.53 0.30 -0.42
N PRO A 340 26.24 0.31 -1.74
CA PRO A 340 27.26 0.54 -2.74
C PRO A 340 27.88 1.93 -2.56
N TYR A 341 29.19 2.00 -2.45
CA TYR A 341 29.90 3.28 -2.48
C TYR A 341 30.37 3.57 -3.90
N MET A 342 30.04 4.77 -4.37
CA MET A 342 30.45 5.18 -5.71
C MET A 342 31.09 6.55 -5.66
N GLY A 343 32.40 6.58 -5.87
CA GLY A 343 33.14 7.82 -6.14
C GLY A 343 32.69 8.44 -7.47
N ARG A 344 32.94 9.74 -7.65
CA ARG A 344 32.56 10.47 -8.87
C ARG A 344 33.12 9.84 -10.15
N THR A 345 34.37 9.38 -10.11
CA THR A 345 35.03 8.71 -11.25
C THR A 345 34.34 7.40 -11.65
N GLU A 346 33.89 6.62 -10.66
CA GLU A 346 33.15 5.38 -10.88
C GLU A 346 31.80 5.66 -11.56
N LEU A 347 31.08 6.68 -11.05
CA LEU A 347 29.80 7.11 -11.61
C LEU A 347 29.99 7.56 -13.07
N ASP A 348 30.96 8.43 -13.35
CA ASP A 348 31.22 8.96 -14.70
C ASP A 348 31.62 7.86 -15.68
N THR A 349 32.35 6.84 -15.23
CA THR A 349 32.72 5.69 -16.06
C THR A 349 31.50 4.81 -16.33
N PHE A 350 30.73 4.48 -15.29
CA PHE A 350 29.53 3.66 -15.44
C PHE A 350 28.50 4.31 -16.37
N TYR A 351 28.28 5.63 -16.27
CA TYR A 351 27.36 6.37 -17.15
C TYR A 351 27.75 6.25 -18.63
N ARG A 352 29.03 6.09 -18.95
CA ARG A 352 29.51 6.00 -20.33
C ARG A 352 29.64 4.57 -20.83
N THR A 353 29.98 3.64 -19.99
CA THR A 353 30.42 2.30 -20.41
C THR A 353 29.53 1.15 -19.87
N GLY A 354 28.74 1.40 -18.82
CA GLY A 354 28.02 0.38 -18.09
C GLY A 354 28.90 -0.50 -17.20
N GLU A 355 30.20 -0.16 -17.07
CA GLU A 355 31.18 -0.91 -16.28
C GLU A 355 31.82 0.01 -15.22
N TRP A 356 32.33 -0.60 -14.15
CA TRP A 356 33.06 0.13 -13.10
C TRP A 356 34.52 0.35 -13.51
N SER A 357 35.07 1.53 -13.20
CA SER A 357 36.48 1.86 -13.53
C SER A 357 37.47 0.99 -12.75
N SER A 358 37.11 0.56 -11.56
CA SER A 358 37.93 -0.38 -10.74
C SER A 358 37.88 -1.80 -11.26
N GLY A 359 36.91 -2.17 -12.10
CA GLY A 359 36.65 -3.56 -12.48
C GLY A 359 36.07 -4.43 -11.36
N GLU A 360 35.83 -3.86 -10.17
CA GLU A 360 35.25 -4.58 -9.04
C GLU A 360 33.72 -4.60 -9.12
N LYS A 361 33.15 -5.80 -9.09
CA LYS A 361 31.72 -6.04 -9.17
C LYS A 361 30.94 -5.59 -7.92
N TYR A 362 31.52 -5.71 -6.75
CA TYR A 362 30.86 -5.45 -5.47
C TYR A 362 31.54 -4.31 -4.71
N MET A 363 31.45 -3.11 -5.24
CA MET A 363 31.94 -1.93 -4.53
C MET A 363 30.96 -1.57 -3.42
N THR A 364 31.37 -1.75 -2.19
CA THR A 364 30.56 -1.43 -1.02
C THR A 364 31.24 -0.37 -0.18
N SER A 365 30.46 0.61 0.26
CA SER A 365 30.82 1.47 1.39
C SER A 365 30.92 0.64 2.68
N GLY A 366 31.35 1.29 3.74
CA GLY A 366 31.34 0.69 5.05
C GLY A 366 29.99 0.09 5.44
N PHE A 367 30.03 -0.72 6.45
CA PHE A 367 28.86 -1.33 7.06
C PHE A 367 27.96 -0.24 7.68
N SER A 368 26.67 -0.29 7.38
CA SER A 368 25.65 0.58 7.97
C SER A 368 24.77 -0.26 8.89
N GLU A 369 24.68 0.14 10.14
CA GLU A 369 23.78 -0.41 11.13
C GLU A 369 22.80 0.67 11.54
N SER A 370 21.51 0.38 11.53
CA SER A 370 20.45 1.28 11.93
C SER A 370 19.45 0.52 12.79
N ASP A 371 19.13 1.12 13.92
CA ASP A 371 18.11 0.63 14.84
C ASP A 371 17.06 1.73 15.02
N ARG A 372 15.79 1.41 14.89
CA ARG A 372 14.71 2.38 14.94
C ARG A 372 13.47 1.82 15.61
N ILE A 373 13.02 2.53 16.63
CA ILE A 373 11.72 2.31 17.25
C ILE A 373 10.80 3.45 16.80
N SER A 374 9.62 3.10 16.30
CA SER A 374 8.57 4.06 15.94
C SER A 374 7.28 3.72 16.65
N ARG A 375 6.59 4.76 17.13
CA ARG A 375 5.28 4.64 17.78
C ARG A 375 4.34 5.67 17.20
N SER A 376 3.09 5.28 16.96
CA SER A 376 2.04 6.23 16.63
C SER A 376 0.73 5.88 17.33
N TYR A 377 -0.02 6.91 17.61
CA TYR A 377 -1.33 6.85 18.25
C TYR A 377 -2.31 7.66 17.41
N ASN A 378 -3.46 7.11 17.13
CA ASN A 378 -4.54 7.83 16.48
C ASN A 378 -5.83 7.59 17.29
N LEU A 379 -6.62 8.62 17.47
CA LEU A 379 -7.96 8.55 18.06
C LEU A 379 -8.91 9.36 17.19
N TYR A 380 -10.10 8.86 16.96
CA TYR A 380 -11.12 9.59 16.23
C TYR A 380 -12.52 9.35 16.80
N ALA A 381 -13.37 10.34 16.59
CA ALA A 381 -14.81 10.20 16.77
C ALA A 381 -15.46 10.63 15.46
N ARG A 382 -16.32 9.79 14.87
CA ARG A 382 -17.02 10.08 13.62
C ARG A 382 -18.51 10.06 13.85
N SER A 383 -19.19 11.13 13.46
CA SER A 383 -20.64 11.23 13.39
C SER A 383 -21.06 11.20 11.93
N VAL A 384 -21.91 10.27 11.57
CA VAL A 384 -22.53 10.17 10.24
C VAL A 384 -24.03 10.30 10.42
N TYR A 385 -24.61 11.37 9.90
CA TYR A 385 -26.05 11.58 9.88
C TYR A 385 -26.52 11.50 8.43
N THR A 386 -27.37 10.51 8.12
CA THR A 386 -27.91 10.28 6.78
C THR A 386 -29.42 10.37 6.81
N LYS A 387 -30.00 11.22 5.97
CA LYS A 387 -31.43 11.34 5.76
C LYS A 387 -31.76 11.13 4.30
N GLU A 388 -32.38 9.99 4.00
CA GLU A 388 -32.71 9.58 2.63
C GLU A 388 -33.93 10.34 2.07
N GLU A 389 -34.86 10.76 2.93
CA GLU A 389 -36.05 11.43 2.56
C GLU A 389 -36.18 12.79 3.27
N LEU A 390 -35.83 13.84 2.57
CA LEU A 390 -36.07 15.24 2.96
C LEU A 390 -37.16 15.87 2.08
N PRO A 391 -37.79 16.99 2.50
CA PRO A 391 -38.73 17.73 1.67
C PRO A 391 -38.18 17.94 0.25
N TRP A 392 -39.08 17.90 -0.74
CA TRP A 392 -38.79 18.06 -2.18
C TRP A 392 -37.87 16.97 -2.78
N GLY A 393 -37.74 15.79 -2.14
CA GLY A 393 -36.97 14.67 -2.65
C GLY A 393 -35.45 14.83 -2.49
N PHE A 394 -34.98 15.66 -1.56
CA PHE A 394 -33.57 15.75 -1.20
C PHE A 394 -33.15 14.58 -0.33
N ARG A 395 -31.88 14.25 -0.44
CA ARG A 395 -31.16 13.33 0.45
C ARG A 395 -29.96 14.07 0.99
N ASN A 396 -29.57 13.78 2.23
CA ASN A 396 -28.41 14.42 2.85
C ASN A 396 -27.60 13.44 3.68
N THR A 397 -26.28 13.49 3.55
CA THR A 397 -25.35 12.79 4.45
C THR A 397 -24.32 13.79 4.96
N LEU A 398 -24.31 14.00 6.28
CA LEU A 398 -23.37 14.85 6.98
C LEU A 398 -22.39 14.01 7.78
N VAL A 399 -21.10 14.23 7.58
CA VAL A 399 -20.01 13.59 8.33
C VAL A 399 -19.21 14.65 9.07
N VAL A 400 -19.03 14.44 10.37
CA VAL A 400 -18.13 15.24 11.21
C VAL A 400 -17.16 14.30 11.90
N GLN A 401 -15.86 14.55 11.75
CA GLN A 401 -14.83 13.72 12.37
C GLN A 401 -13.71 14.59 12.96
N PRO A 402 -13.69 14.85 14.26
CA PRO A 402 -12.46 15.22 14.97
C PRO A 402 -11.54 14.01 15.11
N ASP A 403 -10.24 14.26 15.01
CA ASP A 403 -9.21 13.23 15.24
C ASP A 403 -7.96 13.80 15.89
N PHE A 404 -7.24 12.93 16.57
CA PHE A 404 -5.95 13.18 17.20
C PHE A 404 -4.95 12.18 16.66
N TRP A 405 -3.73 12.64 16.36
CA TRP A 405 -2.64 11.79 15.93
C TRP A 405 -1.31 12.25 16.56
N TYR A 406 -0.54 11.29 17.04
CA TYR A 406 0.79 11.50 17.58
C TYR A 406 1.75 10.48 16.99
N ARG A 407 2.97 10.91 16.72
CA ARG A 407 4.05 10.06 16.24
C ARG A 407 5.38 10.43 16.88
N GLU A 408 6.16 9.42 17.22
CA GLU A 408 7.57 9.53 17.59
C GLU A 408 8.42 8.44 16.93
N SER A 409 9.71 8.74 16.74
CA SER A 409 10.71 7.78 16.25
C SER A 409 12.05 8.09 16.89
N THR A 410 12.80 7.05 17.28
CA THR A 410 14.04 7.20 18.07
C THR A 410 15.24 7.65 17.27
N THR A 411 15.25 7.51 15.95
CA THR A 411 16.40 7.88 15.11
C THR A 411 16.02 8.58 13.80
N GLY A 412 16.66 9.72 13.54
CA GLY A 412 16.89 10.28 12.21
C GLY A 412 15.70 10.83 11.40
N PHE A 413 14.46 10.77 11.90
CA PHE A 413 13.27 11.20 11.14
C PHE A 413 12.46 12.30 11.83
N GLY A 414 13.13 13.23 12.48
CA GLY A 414 12.55 14.44 13.02
C GLY A 414 11.97 14.29 14.42
N ALA A 415 11.60 15.42 14.99
CA ALA A 415 10.99 15.53 16.30
C ALA A 415 9.62 14.81 16.36
N PRO A 416 9.17 14.45 17.57
CA PRO A 416 7.81 13.99 17.77
C PRO A 416 6.79 15.01 17.25
N VAL A 417 5.78 14.55 16.49
CA VAL A 417 4.76 15.39 15.90
C VAL A 417 3.39 15.01 16.45
N THR A 418 2.63 16.02 16.83
CA THR A 418 1.23 15.89 17.22
C THR A 418 0.35 16.61 16.20
N ARG A 419 -0.80 16.03 15.85
CA ARG A 419 -1.81 16.64 15.00
C ARG A 419 -3.18 16.57 15.68
N TYR A 420 -3.89 17.68 15.64
CA TYR A 420 -5.31 17.77 15.94
C TYR A 420 -6.03 18.11 14.64
N GLY A 421 -6.93 17.26 14.19
CA GLY A 421 -7.64 17.42 12.94
C GLY A 421 -9.16 17.43 13.14
N ALA A 422 -9.84 18.08 12.22
CA ALA A 422 -11.29 18.02 12.12
C ALA A 422 -11.72 18.01 10.65
N THR A 423 -12.56 17.04 10.29
CA THR A 423 -13.18 16.94 8.97
C THR A 423 -14.66 17.23 9.08
N LEU A 424 -15.16 18.07 8.18
CA LEU A 424 -16.57 18.31 7.91
C LEU A 424 -16.85 17.95 6.46
N GLN A 425 -17.80 17.07 6.21
CA GLN A 425 -18.22 16.71 4.87
C GLN A 425 -19.74 16.67 4.79
N ASN A 426 -20.30 17.22 3.73
CA ASN A 426 -21.72 17.11 3.45
C ASN A 426 -21.95 16.66 2.00
N SER A 427 -22.86 15.71 1.83
CA SER A 427 -23.33 15.22 0.53
C SER A 427 -24.82 15.49 0.43
N VAL A 428 -25.24 16.21 -0.63
CA VAL A 428 -26.63 16.53 -0.91
C VAL A 428 -27.02 15.92 -2.24
N GLY A 429 -27.99 15.03 -2.22
CA GLY A 429 -28.58 14.41 -3.40
C GLY A 429 -29.96 14.98 -3.72
N TRP A 430 -30.23 15.18 -5.01
CA TRP A 430 -31.54 15.54 -5.52
C TRP A 430 -31.81 14.90 -6.88
N GLY A 431 -32.80 14.02 -6.93
CA GLY A 431 -33.03 13.22 -8.12
C GLY A 431 -31.76 12.44 -8.54
N TRP A 432 -31.27 12.71 -9.73
CA TRP A 432 -30.11 12.09 -10.37
C TRP A 432 -28.79 12.84 -10.15
N VAL A 433 -28.78 13.91 -9.34
CA VAL A 433 -27.60 14.74 -9.04
C VAL A 433 -27.21 14.58 -7.57
N THR A 434 -25.92 14.42 -7.30
CA THR A 434 -25.34 14.45 -5.95
C THR A 434 -24.16 15.41 -5.92
N LEU A 435 -24.18 16.37 -4.99
CA LEU A 435 -23.10 17.31 -4.70
C LEU A 435 -22.42 16.90 -3.39
N LEU A 436 -21.11 16.91 -3.35
CA LEU A 436 -20.31 16.69 -2.17
C LEU A 436 -19.42 17.89 -1.92
N GLY A 437 -19.44 18.39 -0.69
CA GLY A 437 -18.50 19.40 -0.18
C GLY A 437 -17.78 18.87 1.04
N GLY A 438 -16.49 19.12 1.15
CA GLY A 438 -15.69 18.70 2.30
C GLY A 438 -14.59 19.69 2.64
N LEU A 439 -14.36 19.87 3.92
CA LEU A 439 -13.34 20.74 4.47
C LEU A 439 -12.59 19.98 5.58
N ARG A 440 -11.28 20.13 5.61
CA ARG A 440 -10.50 19.66 6.74
C ARG A 440 -9.55 20.74 7.22
N TYR A 441 -9.43 20.83 8.53
CA TYR A 441 -8.53 21.70 9.22
C TYR A 441 -7.63 20.86 10.14
N ASP A 442 -6.32 21.05 10.05
CA ASP A 442 -5.32 20.38 10.85
C ASP A 442 -4.42 21.41 11.57
N TYR A 443 -4.12 21.16 12.83
CA TYR A 443 -3.13 21.87 13.62
C TYR A 443 -2.02 20.89 13.99
N PHE A 444 -0.81 21.17 13.50
CA PHE A 444 0.39 20.40 13.76
C PHE A 444 1.26 21.07 14.80
N THR A 445 1.83 20.28 15.68
CA THR A 445 2.84 20.71 16.64
C THR A 445 4.04 19.76 16.56
N GLU A 446 5.21 20.31 16.33
CA GLU A 446 6.49 19.60 16.44
C GLU A 446 7.13 19.96 17.78
N ASN A 447 7.53 18.96 18.56
CA ASN A 447 8.15 19.18 19.86
C ASN A 447 9.61 19.66 19.70
N PRO A 448 10.15 20.41 20.66
CA PRO A 448 11.57 20.77 20.66
C PRO A 448 12.46 19.54 20.62
N GLN A 449 13.48 19.58 19.81
CA GLN A 449 14.46 18.49 19.69
C GLN A 449 15.88 19.04 19.67
N THR A 450 16.80 18.32 20.30
CA THR A 450 18.23 18.52 20.15
C THR A 450 18.80 17.37 19.31
N THR A 451 19.37 17.70 18.17
CA THR A 451 20.11 16.74 17.36
C THR A 451 21.60 16.94 17.58
N VAL A 452 22.34 15.85 17.78
CA VAL A 452 23.81 15.89 17.85
C VAL A 452 24.32 15.25 16.56
N SER A 453 25.01 16.02 15.74
CA SER A 453 25.64 15.55 14.52
C SER A 453 27.15 15.59 14.65
N THR A 454 27.85 14.59 14.14
CA THR A 454 29.32 14.61 14.06
C THR A 454 29.72 15.23 12.73
N VAL A 455 30.25 16.46 12.79
CA VAL A 455 30.78 17.14 11.61
C VAL A 455 32.26 16.79 11.48
N THR A 456 32.63 16.19 10.38
CA THR A 456 34.04 15.85 10.10
C THR A 456 34.61 16.87 9.13
N ARG A 457 35.66 17.60 9.60
CA ARG A 457 36.37 18.59 8.78
C ARG A 457 37.79 18.14 8.53
N THR A 458 38.26 18.27 7.29
CA THR A 458 39.68 18.10 6.97
C THR A 458 40.38 19.43 7.11
N ILE A 459 41.31 19.50 8.05
CA ILE A 459 42.14 20.71 8.32
C ILE A 459 43.53 20.48 7.72
N GLY A 460 43.98 21.43 6.90
CA GLY A 460 45.27 21.35 6.21
C GLY A 460 45.16 20.77 4.80
N SER A 461 46.24 20.76 4.07
CA SER A 461 46.33 20.23 2.69
C SER A 461 47.57 19.34 2.51
N GLY A 462 47.47 18.42 1.56
CA GLY A 462 48.55 17.48 1.24
C GLY A 462 48.89 16.53 2.41
N ARG A 463 50.17 16.28 2.66
CA ARG A 463 50.61 15.36 3.72
C ARG A 463 50.28 15.80 5.16
N ASN A 464 49.90 17.06 5.33
CA ASN A 464 49.52 17.63 6.63
C ASN A 464 48.00 17.70 6.84
N ALA A 465 47.20 17.15 5.94
CA ALA A 465 45.78 17.08 6.10
C ALA A 465 45.42 16.12 7.24
N ARG A 466 44.68 16.61 8.23
CA ARG A 466 44.10 15.78 9.30
C ARG A 466 42.59 15.93 9.35
N THR A 467 41.93 14.84 9.61
CA THR A 467 40.48 14.81 9.80
C THR A 467 40.18 15.04 11.30
N VAL A 468 39.39 16.07 11.60
CA VAL A 468 38.88 16.37 12.93
C VAL A 468 37.38 16.16 12.92
N SER A 469 36.89 15.38 13.86
CA SER A 469 35.46 15.19 14.07
C SER A 469 35.00 16.01 15.28
N GLU A 470 34.00 16.86 15.08
CA GLU A 470 33.38 17.69 16.09
C GLU A 470 31.91 17.33 16.24
N GLN A 471 31.44 17.24 17.48
CA GLN A 471 30.02 17.08 17.74
C GLN A 471 29.33 18.44 17.74
N VAL A 472 28.41 18.65 16.82
CA VAL A 472 27.61 19.87 16.75
C VAL A 472 26.20 19.56 17.23
N SER A 473 25.75 20.24 18.25
CA SER A 473 24.38 20.14 18.78
C SER A 473 23.51 21.23 18.16
N THR A 474 22.49 20.84 17.43
CA THR A 474 21.49 21.74 16.88
C THR A 474 20.21 21.65 17.69
N HIS A 475 19.76 22.75 18.25
CA HIS A 475 18.53 22.86 19.03
C HIS A 475 17.40 23.38 18.14
N TYR A 476 16.37 22.55 17.89
CA TYR A 476 15.15 22.96 17.20
C TYR A 476 14.10 23.39 18.22
N GLN A 477 13.55 24.58 18.02
CA GLN A 477 12.45 25.07 18.85
C GLN A 477 11.11 24.45 18.42
N ARG A 478 10.13 24.48 19.32
CA ARG A 478 8.75 24.08 19.04
C ARG A 478 8.22 24.77 17.80
N ALA A 479 7.58 24.00 16.93
CA ALA A 479 6.98 24.47 15.70
C ALA A 479 5.50 24.16 15.65
N ASN A 480 4.70 25.12 15.23
CA ASN A 480 3.27 24.94 15.00
C ASN A 480 2.92 25.35 13.57
N GLU A 481 2.01 24.62 12.95
CA GLU A 481 1.57 24.89 11.59
C GLU A 481 0.10 24.50 11.40
N PHE A 482 -0.62 25.24 10.57
CA PHE A 482 -2.00 24.96 10.22
C PHE A 482 -2.08 24.51 8.77
N ALA A 483 -2.92 23.52 8.50
CA ALA A 483 -3.20 23.06 7.15
C ALA A 483 -4.72 23.06 6.89
N PHE A 484 -5.11 23.55 5.73
CA PHE A 484 -6.48 23.57 5.27
C PHE A 484 -6.60 22.83 3.95
N SER A 485 -7.50 21.84 3.88
CA SER A 485 -7.65 20.96 2.74
C SER A 485 -9.13 20.86 2.31
N PRO A 486 -9.57 21.69 1.34
CA PRO A 486 -10.93 21.65 0.81
C PRO A 486 -11.10 20.60 -0.28
N ARG A 487 -12.34 20.15 -0.49
CA ARG A 487 -12.74 19.35 -1.65
C ARG A 487 -14.19 19.62 -2.07
N GLY A 488 -14.47 19.38 -3.36
CA GLY A 488 -15.81 19.39 -3.91
C GLY A 488 -15.97 18.28 -4.92
N GLY A 489 -17.15 17.70 -5.01
CA GLY A 489 -17.45 16.61 -5.93
C GLY A 489 -18.88 16.72 -6.47
N LEU A 490 -19.05 16.25 -7.69
CA LEU A 490 -20.33 16.16 -8.39
C LEU A 490 -20.48 14.76 -8.96
N THR A 491 -21.65 14.16 -8.75
CA THR A 491 -22.04 12.92 -9.43
C THR A 491 -23.42 13.13 -10.06
N VAL A 492 -23.55 12.74 -11.33
CA VAL A 492 -24.74 12.89 -12.15
C VAL A 492 -25.10 11.55 -12.75
N GLN A 493 -26.23 10.97 -12.33
CA GLN A 493 -26.68 9.64 -12.78
C GLN A 493 -28.01 9.76 -13.53
N PRO A 494 -27.99 10.19 -14.81
CA PRO A 494 -29.21 10.40 -15.59
C PRO A 494 -29.93 9.08 -15.91
N LEU A 495 -29.20 7.96 -15.91
CA LEU A 495 -29.69 6.61 -16.18
C LEU A 495 -29.02 5.63 -15.21
N ASP A 496 -29.71 4.54 -14.85
CA ASP A 496 -29.17 3.55 -13.89
C ASP A 496 -27.86 2.91 -14.32
N TRP A 497 -27.56 2.91 -15.60
CA TRP A 497 -26.36 2.36 -16.20
C TRP A 497 -25.31 3.40 -16.58
N LEU A 498 -25.57 4.73 -16.40
CA LEU A 498 -24.66 5.81 -16.81
C LEU A 498 -24.50 6.83 -15.69
N VAL A 499 -23.26 7.05 -15.28
CA VAL A 499 -22.88 8.02 -14.25
C VAL A 499 -21.75 8.91 -14.78
N PHE A 500 -21.91 10.21 -14.68
CA PHE A 500 -20.83 11.18 -14.83
C PHE A 500 -20.38 11.64 -13.45
N PHE A 501 -19.07 11.87 -13.30
CA PHE A 501 -18.53 12.38 -12.05
C PHE A 501 -17.42 13.39 -12.29
N GLY A 502 -17.19 14.24 -11.30
CA GLY A 502 -16.08 15.18 -11.29
C GLY A 502 -15.74 15.59 -9.87
N ASN A 503 -14.48 15.90 -9.64
CA ASN A 503 -14.03 16.42 -8.35
C ASN A 503 -12.91 17.43 -8.48
N VAL A 504 -12.84 18.31 -7.50
CA VAL A 504 -11.69 19.16 -7.20
C VAL A 504 -11.31 18.91 -5.75
N SER A 505 -10.05 18.60 -5.51
CA SER A 505 -9.55 18.34 -4.15
C SER A 505 -8.16 18.95 -3.97
N GLN A 506 -7.91 19.43 -2.75
CA GLN A 506 -6.61 19.96 -2.36
C GLN A 506 -6.13 19.26 -1.10
N THR A 507 -4.84 18.98 -1.05
CA THR A 507 -4.13 18.65 0.19
C THR A 507 -3.09 19.73 0.48
N THR A 508 -2.99 20.09 1.76
CA THR A 508 -1.95 20.97 2.29
C THR A 508 -1.04 20.13 3.17
N THR A 509 0.26 20.14 2.85
CA THR A 509 1.28 19.35 3.55
C THR A 509 2.05 20.26 4.48
N PRO A 510 2.21 19.91 5.76
CA PRO A 510 2.99 20.70 6.69
C PRO A 510 4.47 20.75 6.29
N THR A 511 5.11 21.87 6.61
CA THR A 511 6.52 22.15 6.30
C THR A 511 7.42 22.03 7.54
N LEU A 512 6.91 21.42 8.60
CA LEU A 512 7.64 21.15 9.84
C LEU A 512 9.00 20.49 9.57
N GLY A 513 10.05 20.92 10.26
CA GLY A 513 11.41 20.39 10.11
C GLY A 513 12.23 20.97 8.94
N TYR A 514 11.61 21.74 8.05
CA TYR A 514 12.32 22.40 6.95
C TYR A 514 12.81 23.79 7.33
N ARG A 515 14.02 24.15 6.87
CA ARG A 515 14.65 25.46 7.10
C ARG A 515 15.42 25.89 5.85
N ASP A 516 15.46 27.20 5.59
CA ASP A 516 16.38 27.82 4.64
C ASP A 516 17.78 28.01 5.25
N ALA A 517 18.71 28.57 4.47
CA ALA A 517 20.09 28.82 4.91
C ALA A 517 20.19 29.84 6.06
N ASP A 518 19.18 30.68 6.21
CA ASP A 518 19.10 31.68 7.28
C ASP A 518 18.40 31.14 8.55
N GLY A 519 17.97 29.85 8.51
CA GLY A 519 17.24 29.18 9.58
C GLY A 519 15.76 29.50 9.64
N ASN A 520 15.22 30.25 8.66
CA ASN A 520 13.82 30.61 8.61
C ASN A 520 12.99 29.42 8.13
N ARG A 521 11.72 29.42 8.51
CA ARG A 521 10.73 28.48 8.02
C ARG A 521 10.08 28.98 6.73
N PRO A 522 9.65 28.06 5.86
CA PRO A 522 8.81 28.43 4.73
C PRO A 522 7.54 29.13 5.22
N THR A 523 7.15 30.19 4.52
CA THR A 523 5.93 30.94 4.80
C THR A 523 4.73 30.42 4.02
N ASP A 524 4.99 29.87 2.85
CA ASP A 524 3.96 29.37 1.95
C ASP A 524 3.78 27.85 2.10
N PRO A 525 2.53 27.37 2.25
CA PRO A 525 2.29 25.96 2.42
C PRO A 525 2.58 25.17 1.14
N TRP A 526 3.08 23.96 1.30
CA TRP A 526 3.19 22.99 0.22
C TRP A 526 1.80 22.43 -0.09
N THR A 527 1.30 22.69 -1.29
CA THR A 527 -0.05 22.28 -1.70
C THR A 527 -0.05 21.40 -2.94
N ALA A 528 -1.04 20.50 -3.02
CA ALA A 528 -1.35 19.76 -4.22
C ALA A 528 -2.84 19.88 -4.51
N THR A 529 -3.19 20.33 -5.70
CA THR A 529 -4.58 20.49 -6.16
C THR A 529 -4.84 19.60 -7.35
N GLN A 530 -5.93 18.83 -7.31
CA GLN A 530 -6.40 17.97 -8.40
C GLN A 530 -7.71 18.50 -8.97
N MET A 531 -7.84 18.32 -10.29
CA MET A 531 -9.10 18.32 -11.02
C MET A 531 -9.24 16.97 -11.72
N GLU A 532 -10.38 16.32 -11.56
CA GLU A 532 -10.68 15.03 -12.17
C GLU A 532 -12.11 15.02 -12.68
N GLY A 533 -12.33 14.37 -13.83
CA GLY A 533 -13.66 14.14 -14.36
C GLY A 533 -13.71 12.87 -15.18
N GLY A 534 -14.88 12.25 -15.22
CA GLY A 534 -15.04 10.99 -15.92
C GLY A 534 -16.48 10.51 -15.99
N PHE A 535 -16.63 9.30 -16.47
CA PHE A 535 -17.92 8.63 -16.54
C PHE A 535 -17.76 7.14 -16.20
N ARG A 536 -18.88 6.53 -15.79
CA ARG A 536 -19.01 5.10 -15.53
C ARG A 536 -20.23 4.58 -16.27
N VAL A 537 -20.07 3.42 -16.88
CA VAL A 537 -21.12 2.74 -17.65
C VAL A 537 -21.25 1.31 -17.19
N ARG A 538 -22.47 0.82 -17.06
CA ARG A 538 -22.79 -0.57 -16.74
C ARG A 538 -23.30 -1.26 -18.01
N PRO A 539 -22.41 -1.87 -18.84
CA PRO A 539 -22.83 -2.52 -20.09
C PRO A 539 -23.66 -3.79 -19.87
N VAL A 540 -23.40 -4.51 -18.78
CA VAL A 540 -24.22 -5.63 -18.30
C VAL A 540 -24.39 -5.53 -16.79
N GLU A 541 -25.34 -6.23 -16.20
CA GLU A 541 -25.81 -6.03 -14.82
C GLU A 541 -24.69 -5.99 -13.77
N LYS A 542 -23.70 -6.86 -13.87
CA LYS A 542 -22.62 -7.01 -12.90
C LYS A 542 -21.26 -6.48 -13.38
N LEU A 543 -21.22 -5.79 -14.52
CA LEU A 543 -19.98 -5.28 -15.12
C LEU A 543 -20.01 -3.75 -15.24
N TRP A 544 -18.98 -3.09 -14.73
CA TRP A 544 -18.82 -1.66 -14.85
C TRP A 544 -17.53 -1.29 -15.59
N PHE A 545 -17.68 -0.35 -16.52
CA PHE A 545 -16.56 0.35 -17.15
C PHE A 545 -16.48 1.76 -16.61
N SER A 546 -15.27 2.21 -16.25
CA SER A 546 -14.98 3.57 -15.79
C SER A 546 -13.88 4.18 -16.64
N ALA A 547 -14.02 5.45 -17.00
CA ALA A 547 -13.00 6.24 -17.66
C ALA A 547 -12.87 7.60 -16.96
N SER A 548 -11.65 8.04 -16.70
CA SER A 548 -11.38 9.35 -16.11
C SER A 548 -10.16 10.02 -16.72
N VAL A 549 -10.16 11.34 -16.63
CA VAL A 549 -9.01 12.21 -16.92
C VAL A 549 -8.73 13.04 -15.69
N TYR A 550 -7.45 13.27 -15.41
CA TYR A 550 -7.05 14.04 -14.23
C TYR A 550 -5.85 14.96 -14.50
N ARG A 551 -5.74 15.96 -13.67
CA ARG A 551 -4.58 16.83 -13.54
C ARG A 551 -4.34 17.16 -12.07
N ILE A 552 -3.09 16.99 -11.62
CA ILE A 552 -2.63 17.34 -10.28
C ILE A 552 -1.49 18.36 -10.44
N ASP A 553 -1.62 19.50 -9.80
CA ASP A 553 -0.59 20.54 -9.75
C ASP A 553 -0.11 20.68 -8.30
N GLN A 554 1.20 20.50 -8.07
CA GLN A 554 1.86 20.79 -6.80
C GLN A 554 2.59 22.13 -6.89
N ARG A 555 2.55 22.86 -5.78
CA ARG A 555 3.25 24.14 -5.61
C ARG A 555 4.00 24.17 -4.29
N ASN A 556 5.04 24.98 -4.25
CA ASN A 556 5.87 25.18 -3.06
C ASN A 556 6.44 23.84 -2.55
N THR A 557 6.89 22.96 -3.47
CA THR A 557 7.57 21.73 -3.06
C THR A 557 8.98 22.05 -2.59
N PRO A 558 9.48 21.33 -1.56
CA PRO A 558 10.82 21.59 -1.03
C PRO A 558 11.90 21.25 -2.07
N VAL A 559 12.79 22.19 -2.32
CA VAL A 559 14.00 22.04 -3.13
C VAL A 559 15.19 22.07 -2.18
N ALA A 560 15.91 20.95 -2.11
CA ALA A 560 17.09 20.85 -1.24
C ALA A 560 18.31 21.47 -1.92
N GLU A 561 19.04 22.31 -1.19
CA GLU A 561 20.35 22.84 -1.55
C GLU A 561 21.37 22.46 -0.46
N THR A 562 22.53 21.95 -0.89
CA THR A 562 23.60 21.60 0.05
C THR A 562 24.70 22.63 -0.02
N ILE A 563 24.89 23.36 1.08
CA ILE A 563 25.91 24.38 1.26
C ILE A 563 26.81 23.95 2.42
N ASN A 564 28.12 23.79 2.20
CA ASN A 564 29.09 23.40 3.22
C ASN A 564 28.74 22.09 3.98
N ASN A 565 28.19 21.09 3.31
CA ASN A 565 27.66 19.81 3.83
C ASN A 565 26.35 19.91 4.63
N ASP A 566 25.78 21.08 4.82
CA ASP A 566 24.46 21.25 5.41
C ASP A 566 23.40 21.33 4.31
N THR A 567 22.23 20.73 4.53
CA THR A 567 21.12 20.74 3.59
C THR A 567 20.04 21.71 4.02
N TYR A 568 19.79 22.68 3.17
CA TYR A 568 18.77 23.71 3.31
C TYR A 568 17.63 23.48 2.34
N TYR A 569 16.47 24.04 2.62
CA TYR A 569 15.27 23.82 1.81
C TYR A 569 14.61 25.13 1.40
N TYR A 570 14.36 25.28 0.10
CA TYR A 570 13.60 26.38 -0.47
C TYR A 570 12.26 25.83 -1.01
N PHE A 571 11.17 26.59 -0.85
CA PHE A 571 9.82 26.16 -1.21
C PHE A 571 9.39 26.81 -2.52
N GLU A 572 10.09 26.52 -3.60
CA GLU A 572 9.90 27.10 -4.92
C GLU A 572 9.55 26.05 -5.98
N GLY A 573 9.64 24.78 -5.63
CA GLY A 573 9.44 23.67 -6.56
C GLY A 573 7.98 23.60 -7.02
N LYS A 574 7.81 23.18 -8.27
CA LYS A 574 6.52 22.91 -8.91
C LYS A 574 6.56 21.57 -9.58
N SER A 575 5.50 20.80 -9.44
CA SER A 575 5.35 19.57 -10.22
C SER A 575 3.91 19.41 -10.69
N ASN A 576 3.73 18.71 -11.79
CA ASN A 576 2.42 18.36 -12.28
C ASN A 576 2.36 16.90 -12.73
N SER A 577 1.18 16.33 -12.60
CA SER A 577 0.84 15.02 -13.15
C SER A 577 -0.48 15.13 -13.88
N ARG A 578 -0.58 14.48 -15.03
CA ARG A 578 -1.81 14.40 -15.82
C ARG A 578 -1.91 13.06 -16.50
N GLY A 579 -3.13 12.59 -16.65
CA GLY A 579 -3.30 11.28 -17.25
C GLY A 579 -4.73 10.89 -17.53
N VAL A 580 -4.86 9.67 -18.03
CA VAL A 580 -6.11 8.99 -18.33
C VAL A 580 -6.09 7.63 -17.64
N GLU A 581 -7.20 7.26 -17.02
CA GLU A 581 -7.36 5.96 -16.38
C GLU A 581 -8.63 5.30 -16.90
N LEU A 582 -8.54 3.99 -17.20
CA LEU A 582 -9.64 3.15 -17.61
C LEU A 582 -9.70 1.94 -16.69
N SER A 583 -10.90 1.51 -16.34
CA SER A 583 -11.13 0.33 -15.49
C SER A 583 -12.37 -0.40 -15.98
N LEU A 584 -12.30 -1.73 -16.04
CA LEU A 584 -13.41 -2.64 -16.30
C LEU A 584 -13.40 -3.69 -15.19
N ALA A 585 -14.44 -3.73 -14.37
CA ALA A 585 -14.52 -4.62 -13.21
C ALA A 585 -15.90 -5.25 -13.09
N GLY A 586 -15.94 -6.55 -12.92
CA GLY A 586 -17.18 -7.28 -12.68
C GLY A 586 -17.28 -8.60 -13.44
N ASP A 587 -18.50 -9.10 -13.56
CA ASP A 587 -18.80 -10.36 -14.23
C ASP A 587 -19.35 -10.10 -15.64
N ILE A 588 -18.69 -10.69 -16.64
CA ILE A 588 -19.16 -10.69 -18.03
C ILE A 588 -20.32 -11.68 -18.17
N THR A 589 -20.19 -12.82 -17.50
CA THR A 589 -21.23 -13.86 -17.34
C THR A 589 -21.16 -14.38 -15.90
N GLU A 590 -22.09 -15.23 -15.49
CA GLU A 590 -22.07 -15.88 -14.16
C GLU A 590 -20.79 -16.68 -13.89
N ASN A 591 -20.12 -17.13 -14.93
CA ASN A 591 -18.91 -17.93 -14.85
C ASN A 591 -17.64 -17.18 -15.23
N TRP A 592 -17.72 -15.96 -15.74
CA TRP A 592 -16.58 -15.20 -16.25
C TRP A 592 -16.46 -13.84 -15.60
N THR A 593 -15.47 -13.70 -14.74
CA THR A 593 -15.14 -12.46 -14.02
C THR A 593 -13.90 -11.80 -14.63
N VAL A 594 -13.88 -10.46 -14.69
CA VAL A 594 -12.78 -9.67 -15.21
C VAL A 594 -12.48 -8.46 -14.33
N LEU A 595 -11.19 -8.14 -14.20
CA LEU A 595 -10.65 -6.88 -13.71
C LEU A 595 -9.56 -6.43 -14.68
N ALA A 596 -9.87 -5.46 -15.52
CA ALA A 596 -8.91 -4.87 -16.46
C ALA A 596 -8.74 -3.40 -16.16
N MET A 597 -7.50 -2.94 -16.04
CA MET A 597 -7.17 -1.55 -15.74
C MET A 597 -6.06 -1.06 -16.66
N TYR A 598 -6.14 0.21 -17.02
CA TYR A 598 -5.10 0.92 -17.79
C TYR A 598 -4.89 2.30 -17.21
N ALA A 599 -3.63 2.72 -17.14
CA ALA A 599 -3.27 4.09 -16.79
C ALA A 599 -2.23 4.64 -17.78
N TYR A 600 -2.52 5.81 -18.30
CA TYR A 600 -1.54 6.71 -18.91
C TYR A 600 -1.24 7.82 -17.92
N ASN A 601 0.04 8.03 -17.59
CA ASN A 601 0.48 9.03 -16.64
C ASN A 601 1.70 9.78 -17.17
N ARG A 602 1.64 11.12 -17.17
CA ARG A 602 2.77 11.98 -17.46
C ARG A 602 3.04 12.89 -16.26
N TYR A 603 4.17 12.65 -15.61
CA TYR A 603 4.65 13.45 -14.48
C TYR A 603 5.82 14.34 -14.87
N GLU A 604 5.76 15.62 -14.49
CA GLU A 604 6.81 16.61 -14.72
C GLU A 604 7.15 17.30 -13.40
N ASN A 605 8.44 17.40 -13.08
CA ASN A 605 8.94 18.17 -11.94
C ASN A 605 9.74 19.37 -12.46
N ARG A 606 9.46 20.57 -11.96
CA ARG A 606 10.12 21.82 -12.28
C ARG A 606 10.70 22.42 -11.01
N ASN A 607 12.02 22.34 -10.86
CA ASN A 607 12.72 23.04 -9.80
C ASN A 607 12.95 24.49 -10.18
N ALA A 608 12.82 25.42 -9.24
CA ALA A 608 12.95 26.87 -9.48
C ALA A 608 14.40 27.32 -9.81
N THR A 609 15.40 26.52 -9.51
CA THR A 609 16.83 26.84 -9.65
C THR A 609 17.37 26.84 -11.09
N GLY A 610 16.55 27.14 -12.10
CA GLY A 610 17.00 27.40 -13.48
C GLY A 610 17.53 26.17 -14.25
N THR A 611 17.53 25.00 -13.67
CA THR A 611 17.81 23.75 -14.40
C THR A 611 16.58 23.37 -15.22
N ALA A 612 16.81 22.88 -16.45
CA ALA A 612 15.76 22.44 -17.34
C ALA A 612 14.74 21.55 -16.62
N PRO A 613 13.42 21.66 -16.92
CA PRO A 613 12.41 20.86 -16.28
C PRO A 613 12.78 19.38 -16.42
N SER A 614 13.08 18.75 -15.31
CA SER A 614 13.34 17.33 -15.31
C SER A 614 12.00 16.61 -15.47
N VAL A 615 11.74 16.09 -16.67
CA VAL A 615 10.65 15.15 -16.86
C VAL A 615 10.98 13.93 -16.06
N PHE A 616 10.14 13.63 -15.04
CA PHE A 616 10.33 12.45 -14.20
C PHE A 616 9.93 11.22 -15.01
N ARG A 617 10.88 10.66 -15.74
CA ARG A 617 10.71 9.47 -16.56
C ARG A 617 10.88 8.18 -15.76
N ARG A 618 10.92 8.26 -14.43
CA ARG A 618 11.14 7.10 -13.57
C ARG A 618 9.95 6.15 -13.57
N ASN A 619 8.74 6.70 -13.64
CA ASN A 619 7.53 5.90 -13.72
C ASN A 619 7.21 5.60 -15.20
N PRO A 620 6.74 4.40 -15.52
CA PRO A 620 6.26 4.08 -16.85
C PRO A 620 5.07 4.99 -17.19
N ASN A 621 5.05 5.51 -18.43
CA ASN A 621 3.92 6.34 -18.88
C ASN A 621 2.66 5.51 -19.10
N HIS A 622 2.81 4.26 -19.51
CA HIS A 622 1.70 3.35 -19.77
C HIS A 622 1.85 2.11 -18.91
N THR A 623 0.80 1.81 -18.17
CA THR A 623 0.66 0.57 -17.40
C THR A 623 -0.70 -0.06 -17.69
N PHE A 624 -0.74 -1.38 -17.77
CA PHE A 624 -1.97 -2.13 -18.01
C PHE A 624 -1.94 -3.42 -17.18
N SER A 625 -3.08 -3.79 -16.63
CA SER A 625 -3.29 -5.09 -16.01
C SER A 625 -4.61 -5.69 -16.48
N LEU A 626 -4.60 -6.98 -16.73
CA LEU A 626 -5.79 -7.79 -17.00
C LEU A 626 -5.75 -9.00 -16.07
N ASN A 627 -6.78 -9.15 -15.25
CA ASN A 627 -6.99 -10.33 -14.42
C ASN A 627 -8.38 -10.87 -14.77
N THR A 628 -8.44 -12.14 -15.06
CA THR A 628 -9.71 -12.78 -15.46
C THR A 628 -9.75 -14.20 -14.93
N SER A 629 -10.92 -14.64 -14.53
CA SER A 629 -11.15 -16.01 -14.10
C SER A 629 -12.42 -16.57 -14.72
N TYR A 630 -12.34 -17.81 -15.15
CA TYR A 630 -13.45 -18.55 -15.76
C TYR A 630 -13.69 -19.86 -15.01
N ARG A 631 -14.93 -20.07 -14.56
CA ARG A 631 -15.40 -21.32 -13.96
C ARG A 631 -16.06 -22.17 -15.04
N PHE A 632 -15.55 -23.36 -15.24
CA PHE A 632 -16.10 -24.31 -16.21
C PHE A 632 -17.36 -25.00 -15.68
N ASP A 633 -18.37 -25.12 -16.50
CA ASP A 633 -19.63 -25.84 -16.24
C ASP A 633 -20.04 -26.77 -17.39
N CYS A 634 -19.23 -26.87 -18.44
CA CYS A 634 -19.58 -27.52 -19.71
C CYS A 634 -19.66 -29.05 -19.64
N CYS A 635 -18.96 -29.70 -18.73
CA CYS A 635 -18.96 -31.18 -18.62
C CYS A 635 -18.48 -31.59 -17.21
N ASP A 636 -18.82 -32.83 -16.80
CA ASP A 636 -18.52 -33.30 -15.43
C ASP A 636 -17.02 -33.30 -15.10
N LEU A 637 -16.15 -33.51 -16.08
CA LEU A 637 -14.71 -33.49 -15.90
C LEU A 637 -14.20 -32.10 -15.50
N LEU A 638 -14.73 -31.04 -16.13
CA LEU A 638 -14.26 -29.66 -15.95
C LEU A 638 -15.16 -28.84 -15.02
N ARG A 639 -16.38 -29.34 -14.68
CA ARG A 639 -17.33 -28.60 -13.83
C ARG A 639 -16.65 -28.09 -12.55
N ASP A 640 -16.86 -26.82 -12.22
CA ASP A 640 -16.32 -26.11 -11.04
C ASP A 640 -14.80 -25.95 -11.00
N ILE A 641 -14.08 -26.37 -12.05
CA ILE A 641 -12.68 -25.97 -12.21
C ILE A 641 -12.65 -24.50 -12.59
N VAL A 642 -11.86 -23.71 -11.87
CA VAL A 642 -11.65 -22.29 -12.16
C VAL A 642 -10.25 -22.10 -12.73
N VAL A 643 -10.15 -21.41 -13.87
CA VAL A 643 -8.88 -21.00 -14.47
C VAL A 643 -8.78 -19.48 -14.39
N GLY A 644 -7.77 -19.00 -13.71
CA GLY A 644 -7.41 -17.57 -13.60
C GLY A 644 -6.20 -17.24 -14.46
N CYS A 645 -6.25 -16.10 -15.16
CA CYS A 645 -5.14 -15.57 -15.92
C CYS A 645 -4.87 -14.13 -15.51
N GLY A 646 -3.59 -13.80 -15.29
CA GLY A 646 -3.11 -12.46 -15.02
C GLY A 646 -2.14 -11.99 -16.12
N TYR A 647 -2.30 -10.77 -16.60
CA TYR A 647 -1.36 -10.13 -17.51
C TYR A 647 -1.04 -8.73 -17.02
N ARG A 648 0.25 -8.36 -17.05
CA ARG A 648 0.71 -7.03 -16.67
C ARG A 648 1.68 -6.50 -17.70
N PHE A 649 1.45 -5.25 -18.11
CA PHE A 649 2.32 -4.50 -19.01
C PHE A 649 2.81 -3.23 -18.35
N ARG A 650 4.10 -2.92 -18.54
CA ARG A 650 4.72 -1.64 -18.18
C ARG A 650 5.56 -1.15 -19.36
N SER A 651 5.37 0.11 -19.73
CA SER A 651 6.19 0.74 -20.75
C SER A 651 7.60 1.05 -20.26
N LYS A 652 8.51 1.38 -21.17
CA LYS A 652 9.87 1.84 -20.86
C LYS A 652 9.83 2.97 -19.82
N SER A 653 10.72 2.90 -18.83
CA SER A 653 10.93 3.95 -17.82
C SER A 653 12.42 4.09 -17.51
N PHE A 654 12.81 5.07 -16.66
CA PHE A 654 14.20 5.37 -16.40
C PHE A 654 14.56 5.16 -14.92
N ALA A 655 15.75 4.63 -14.66
CA ALA A 655 16.14 4.23 -13.30
C ALA A 655 16.57 5.40 -12.41
N THR A 656 16.97 6.53 -12.97
CA THR A 656 17.50 7.63 -12.17
C THR A 656 17.10 9.01 -12.68
N MET A 657 17.19 9.95 -11.73
CA MET A 657 17.20 11.37 -11.99
C MET A 657 18.12 12.05 -10.97
N ARG A 658 19.31 12.34 -11.38
CA ARG A 658 20.19 13.23 -10.63
C ARG A 658 20.67 14.33 -11.55
N GLY A 659 20.15 15.55 -11.36
CA GLY A 659 20.58 16.74 -12.11
C GLY A 659 20.26 16.70 -13.62
N ALA A 660 20.98 17.48 -14.41
CA ALA A 660 20.78 17.66 -15.84
C ALA A 660 21.11 16.44 -16.73
N PHE A 661 21.47 15.31 -16.17
CA PHE A 661 21.85 14.11 -16.92
C PHE A 661 20.68 13.10 -16.91
N VAL A 662 19.78 13.24 -17.88
CA VAL A 662 18.95 12.11 -18.32
C VAL A 662 19.85 11.25 -19.19
N ASP A 663 20.51 10.27 -18.59
CA ASP A 663 21.26 9.32 -19.40
C ASP A 663 20.26 8.33 -20.02
N ASP A 664 20.09 8.40 -21.33
CA ASP A 664 19.21 7.50 -22.09
C ASP A 664 19.66 6.03 -22.01
N ASN A 665 20.81 5.75 -21.39
CA ASN A 665 21.33 4.40 -21.20
C ASN A 665 20.80 3.72 -19.91
N LEU A 666 20.32 4.50 -18.93
CA LEU A 666 19.86 3.99 -17.62
C LEU A 666 18.35 3.81 -17.60
N TYR A 667 17.85 2.88 -18.39
CA TYR A 667 16.42 2.65 -18.52
C TYR A 667 16.01 1.21 -18.16
N PHE A 668 14.74 1.06 -17.79
CA PHE A 668 14.04 -0.22 -17.75
C PHE A 668 13.34 -0.44 -19.07
N ALA A 669 13.55 -1.57 -19.71
CA ALA A 669 12.80 -1.98 -20.90
C ALA A 669 11.31 -2.16 -20.54
N HIS A 670 10.43 -2.14 -21.54
CA HIS A 670 9.07 -2.57 -21.37
C HIS A 670 9.02 -4.02 -20.87
N SER A 671 7.99 -4.37 -20.13
CA SER A 671 7.83 -5.74 -19.60
C SER A 671 6.42 -6.25 -19.81
N HIS A 672 6.33 -7.57 -20.04
CA HIS A 672 5.09 -8.32 -20.24
C HIS A 672 5.12 -9.55 -19.34
N VAL A 673 4.34 -9.54 -18.27
CA VAL A 673 4.33 -10.64 -17.28
C VAL A 673 2.97 -11.32 -17.31
N PHE A 674 2.98 -12.65 -17.47
CA PHE A 674 1.80 -13.48 -17.51
C PHE A 674 1.80 -14.47 -16.35
N ASP A 675 0.68 -14.57 -15.66
CA ASP A 675 0.46 -15.51 -14.56
C ASP A 675 -0.77 -16.38 -14.87
N VAL A 676 -0.77 -17.63 -14.46
CA VAL A 676 -1.90 -18.55 -14.63
C VAL A 676 -2.12 -19.31 -13.33
N ASN A 677 -3.37 -19.43 -12.90
CA ASN A 677 -3.77 -20.20 -11.74
C ASN A 677 -4.93 -21.14 -12.11
N VAL A 678 -4.93 -22.34 -11.55
CA VAL A 678 -6.00 -23.32 -11.72
C VAL A 678 -6.44 -23.80 -10.34
N TYR A 679 -7.74 -23.79 -10.11
CA TYR A 679 -8.37 -24.24 -8.87
C TYR A 679 -9.24 -25.45 -9.15
N VAL A 680 -8.90 -26.57 -8.54
CA VAL A 680 -9.57 -27.86 -8.77
C VAL A 680 -10.22 -28.32 -7.47
N PRO A 681 -11.57 -28.40 -7.40
CA PRO A 681 -12.26 -28.98 -6.25
C PRO A 681 -11.79 -30.42 -6.00
N LEU A 682 -11.45 -30.77 -4.75
CA LEU A 682 -10.98 -32.11 -4.44
C LEU A 682 -12.06 -33.20 -4.57
N THR A 683 -13.34 -32.82 -4.65
CA THR A 683 -14.44 -33.75 -5.01
C THR A 683 -14.18 -34.48 -6.33
N LYS A 684 -13.42 -33.89 -7.25
CA LYS A 684 -12.99 -34.55 -8.50
C LYS A 684 -12.14 -35.81 -8.28
N PHE A 685 -11.50 -35.89 -7.13
CA PHE A 685 -10.64 -37.00 -6.71
C PHE A 685 -11.24 -37.80 -5.55
N GLY A 686 -12.53 -37.59 -5.21
CA GLY A 686 -13.20 -38.22 -4.08
C GLY A 686 -12.83 -37.62 -2.71
N GLY A 687 -12.27 -36.41 -2.70
CA GLY A 687 -11.96 -35.68 -1.48
C GLY A 687 -13.16 -34.86 -0.94
N PRO A 688 -12.98 -34.13 0.16
CA PRO A 688 -14.02 -33.29 0.77
C PRO A 688 -14.52 -32.18 -0.18
N GLU A 689 -15.78 -31.76 0.01
CA GLU A 689 -16.44 -30.77 -0.85
C GLU A 689 -15.77 -29.38 -0.79
N ASP A 690 -15.40 -28.93 0.39
CA ASP A 690 -14.86 -27.60 0.62
C ASP A 690 -13.33 -27.51 0.50
N TRP A 691 -12.71 -28.53 -0.11
CA TRP A 691 -11.29 -28.57 -0.34
C TRP A 691 -10.94 -28.33 -1.80
N THR A 692 -9.95 -27.48 -2.05
CA THR A 692 -9.51 -27.09 -3.39
C THR A 692 -8.01 -27.21 -3.53
N LEU A 693 -7.58 -27.96 -4.55
CA LEU A 693 -6.19 -27.96 -5.00
C LEU A 693 -5.93 -26.69 -5.83
N THR A 694 -4.85 -25.97 -5.52
CA THR A 694 -4.42 -24.79 -6.29
C THR A 694 -3.13 -25.10 -7.02
N LEU A 695 -3.10 -24.79 -8.32
CA LEU A 695 -1.92 -24.90 -9.16
C LEU A 695 -1.65 -23.53 -9.79
N GLY A 696 -0.40 -23.08 -9.78
CA GLY A 696 -0.06 -21.76 -10.30
C GLY A 696 1.25 -21.74 -11.06
N ILE A 697 1.34 -20.85 -12.04
CA ILE A 697 2.59 -20.48 -12.71
C ILE A 697 2.64 -18.96 -12.72
N ARG A 698 3.59 -18.39 -11.99
CA ARG A 698 3.88 -16.96 -12.04
C ARG A 698 4.99 -16.70 -13.04
N ASN A 699 4.88 -15.58 -13.75
CA ASN A 699 5.82 -15.21 -14.82
C ASN A 699 5.99 -16.36 -15.82
N LEU A 700 4.92 -16.82 -16.42
CA LEU A 700 4.80 -18.00 -17.28
C LEU A 700 5.89 -18.07 -18.35
N PHE A 701 6.23 -16.95 -18.97
CA PHE A 701 7.24 -16.90 -20.04
C PHE A 701 8.67 -16.63 -19.56
N GLY A 702 8.86 -16.44 -18.22
CA GLY A 702 10.17 -16.18 -17.63
C GLY A 702 10.75 -14.83 -18.01
N GLU A 703 9.90 -13.81 -18.17
CA GLU A 703 10.31 -12.44 -18.45
C GLU A 703 11.30 -11.93 -17.41
N LYS A 704 12.38 -11.32 -17.88
CA LYS A 704 13.38 -10.67 -17.04
C LYS A 704 13.20 -9.17 -17.09
N TYR A 705 12.82 -8.58 -15.97
CA TYR A 705 12.44 -7.18 -15.90
C TYR A 705 12.86 -6.53 -14.59
N PHE A 706 12.91 -5.20 -14.60
CA PHE A 706 13.08 -4.41 -13.38
C PHE A 706 11.71 -3.94 -12.87
N GLU A 707 11.49 -4.05 -11.58
CA GLU A 707 10.27 -3.57 -10.94
C GLU A 707 10.35 -2.09 -10.58
N SER A 708 11.46 -1.69 -9.94
CA SER A 708 11.64 -0.32 -9.45
C SER A 708 13.10 -0.01 -9.20
N ALA A 709 13.41 1.25 -8.90
CA ALA A 709 14.75 1.68 -8.49
C ALA A 709 14.68 2.77 -7.42
N ARG A 710 15.64 2.78 -6.51
CA ARG A 710 16.00 3.97 -5.70
C ARG A 710 17.01 4.82 -6.45
N HIS A 711 18.03 4.19 -6.96
CA HIS A 711 19.07 4.74 -7.83
C HIS A 711 19.32 3.78 -8.99
N PHE A 712 20.01 4.21 -10.06
CA PHE A 712 20.32 3.35 -11.19
C PHE A 712 21.20 2.14 -10.82
N TYR A 713 21.90 2.18 -9.71
CA TYR A 713 22.71 1.09 -9.16
C TYR A 713 21.96 0.26 -8.09
N GLU A 714 20.71 0.61 -7.80
CA GLU A 714 19.84 -0.04 -6.82
C GLU A 714 18.50 -0.35 -7.47
N CYS A 715 18.52 -1.26 -8.44
CA CYS A 715 17.33 -1.63 -9.19
C CYS A 715 16.81 -3.00 -8.75
N LEU A 716 15.54 -3.04 -8.34
CA LEU A 716 14.85 -4.29 -8.02
C LEU A 716 14.55 -5.06 -9.30
N VAL A 717 14.89 -6.33 -9.29
CA VAL A 717 14.58 -7.27 -10.38
C VAL A 717 13.30 -8.02 -10.02
N GLY A 718 12.43 -8.19 -11.00
CA GLY A 718 11.22 -9.01 -10.88
C GLY A 718 11.54 -10.48 -10.64
N GLU A 719 10.63 -11.19 -9.99
CA GLU A 719 10.81 -12.60 -9.67
C GLU A 719 10.85 -13.46 -10.94
N PRO A 720 11.70 -14.53 -10.96
CA PRO A 720 11.73 -15.47 -12.07
C PRO A 720 10.43 -16.25 -12.15
N ARG A 721 10.28 -17.07 -13.22
CA ARG A 721 9.17 -18.02 -13.31
C ARG A 721 9.18 -18.96 -12.12
N THR A 722 8.02 -19.10 -11.47
CA THR A 722 7.78 -20.01 -10.35
C THR A 722 6.56 -20.86 -10.60
N PHE A 723 6.61 -22.11 -10.14
CA PHE A 723 5.50 -23.06 -10.14
C PHE A 723 4.99 -23.14 -8.71
N GLU A 724 3.68 -23.09 -8.54
CA GLU A 724 3.01 -23.10 -7.24
C GLU A 724 2.04 -24.27 -7.17
N ILE A 725 2.04 -24.95 -6.04
CA ILE A 725 1.04 -25.92 -5.65
C ILE A 725 0.57 -25.60 -4.25
N GLY A 726 -0.74 -25.68 -4.01
CA GLY A 726 -1.30 -25.40 -2.70
C GLY A 726 -2.60 -26.12 -2.45
N LEU A 727 -3.01 -26.11 -1.20
CA LEU A 727 -4.27 -26.69 -0.74
C LEU A 727 -5.04 -25.59 0.01
N ARG A 728 -6.32 -25.49 -0.30
CA ARG A 728 -7.30 -24.71 0.49
C ARG A 728 -8.31 -25.64 1.06
N ALA A 729 -8.65 -25.46 2.31
CA ALA A 729 -9.68 -26.19 3.01
C ALA A 729 -10.57 -25.21 3.78
N ARG A 730 -11.89 -25.42 3.73
CA ARG A 730 -12.86 -24.69 4.54
C ARG A 730 -13.58 -25.70 5.42
N PHE A 731 -13.86 -25.30 6.67
CA PHE A 731 -14.57 -26.09 7.67
C PHE A 731 -15.68 -25.27 8.28
#